data_7d05991f51754944404934ffa6d823ae
#
_entry.id   7d05991f51754944404934ffa6d823ae
#
_cell.length_a   1.000
_cell.length_b   1.000
_cell.length_c   1.000
_cell.angle_alpha   90.00
_cell.angle_beta   90.00
_cell.angle_gamma   90.00
#
_symmetry.space_group_name_H-M   'P 1'
#
loop_
_entity.id
_entity.type
_entity.pdbx_description
1 polymer ?
#
loop_
_entity_poly.entity_id
_entity_poly.type
_entity_poly.pdbx_seq_one_letter_code
_entity_poly.pdbx_strand_id
1 'polypeptide(L)'
;MAWIFAVMDYQAILKQYWGYDSFRGIQEDIIRSIGEGRDTLGLMPTGGGKSVTFQVPALAQEGMCLVITPLIALMKDQVQNLKRRGIKALAVYSGMSRQDIITTLENAIFGNYKFLYISPERLDTEIFRIKLGKMKISMITVDESHCISQWGYDFRPAYLKIAEVRHLLPDVPVLALTATATPEVVKDIQQRLEFREENVFRMSFERTNLAYVVRQTENKAGELLHILQRMEGSTILYVRNRRRTKEVTEWLQQQGITADFYHAGLDDAVKDIRQQRWQKGESRVMVATNAFGMGIDKPDVRLVIHLDLPDSIEAYFQEAGRAGRDGQKAYAIILYAQSDSTTLRKRIPDNFPEKDYIRDVYEHLQYYYEMAMGDGLGCVREFDIEDFCRKFKYFPVPVDSALKILTQAGYLEYTDEQDNASRLLFSVGREELYRLRELGEDMDRLIQAALRSYTGLFTDYAFISEETLAIRTGFTQRQVYEMLKELSRRRIVSYIPRKKTPYIIYTRERVENNRLNIPPAVYEERKARYEQRIKAMLEYVTNDTACRSRMLLHYFGEQNEHDCGQCDTCLRLRHKITTDKQADSLSGRVLHCLSGHSLTPAALADQLLVEKDLLAETLRQMMDDKQIFTHNGMLQIRK
;
A
#
# COMPACT_ATOMS: atom_id res chain seq x y z
N MET A 1 -4.40 6.30 48.97
CA MET A 1 -3.82 4.95 48.79
C MET A 1 -2.90 5.02 47.57
N ALA A 2 -1.61 4.99 47.83
CA ALA A 2 -0.61 5.01 46.75
C ALA A 2 -0.62 3.62 46.10
N TRP A 3 -1.01 3.58 44.82
CA TRP A 3 -0.80 2.39 43.99
C TRP A 3 0.69 2.28 43.74
N ILE A 4 1.31 1.28 44.31
CA ILE A 4 2.66 0.83 43.97
C ILE A 4 2.53 0.33 42.51
N PHE A 5 2.91 1.15 41.53
CA PHE A 5 3.16 0.69 40.19
C PHE A 5 4.34 -0.28 40.29
N ALA A 6 4.07 -1.58 40.27
CA ALA A 6 5.11 -2.54 39.98
C ALA A 6 5.73 -2.10 38.64
N VAL A 7 7.01 -1.77 38.66
CA VAL A 7 7.75 -1.42 37.46
C VAL A 7 7.64 -2.64 36.54
N MET A 8 6.78 -2.55 35.53
CA MET A 8 6.63 -3.64 34.54
C MET A 8 7.96 -3.77 33.82
N ASP A 9 8.60 -4.91 33.95
CA ASP A 9 9.88 -5.17 33.29
C ASP A 9 9.65 -5.56 31.82
N TYR A 10 9.44 -4.55 30.99
CA TYR A 10 9.29 -4.72 29.55
C TYR A 10 10.51 -5.38 28.89
N GLN A 11 11.69 -5.17 29.47
CA GLN A 11 12.93 -5.74 28.96
C GLN A 11 13.02 -7.24 29.22
N ALA A 12 12.53 -7.71 30.37
CA ALA A 12 12.42 -9.14 30.66
C ALA A 12 11.47 -9.83 29.67
N ILE A 13 10.33 -9.22 29.36
CA ILE A 13 9.39 -9.74 28.35
C ILE A 13 10.04 -9.78 26.96
N LEU A 14 10.74 -8.72 26.54
CA LEU A 14 11.46 -8.69 25.30
C LEU A 14 12.47 -9.83 25.19
N LYS A 15 13.26 -10.03 26.24
CA LYS A 15 14.27 -11.09 26.30
C LYS A 15 13.62 -12.48 26.28
N GLN A 16 12.56 -12.68 27.04
CA GLN A 16 11.87 -13.97 27.15
C GLN A 16 11.26 -14.44 25.82
N TYR A 17 10.59 -13.55 25.08
CA TYR A 17 9.83 -13.94 23.89
C TYR A 17 10.55 -13.69 22.57
N TRP A 18 11.47 -12.73 22.50
CA TRP A 18 12.21 -12.36 21.29
C TRP A 18 13.70 -12.62 21.36
N GLY A 19 14.26 -12.85 22.57
CA GLY A 19 15.69 -13.10 22.76
C GLY A 19 16.56 -11.85 22.62
N TYR A 20 15.97 -10.64 22.62
CA TYR A 20 16.71 -9.39 22.54
C TYR A 20 16.98 -8.82 23.94
N ASP A 21 18.21 -8.32 24.16
CA ASP A 21 18.62 -7.75 25.43
C ASP A 21 18.22 -6.27 25.62
N SER A 22 17.90 -5.57 24.53
CA SER A 22 17.53 -4.15 24.56
C SER A 22 16.58 -3.77 23.44
N PHE A 23 15.80 -2.74 23.68
CA PHE A 23 14.95 -2.10 22.66
C PHE A 23 15.79 -1.31 21.66
N ARG A 24 15.24 -1.05 20.45
CA ARG A 24 15.90 -0.29 19.39
C ARG A 24 15.24 1.07 19.24
N GLY A 25 16.07 2.13 19.15
CA GLY A 25 15.58 3.49 18.90
C GLY A 25 14.50 3.89 19.89
N ILE A 26 13.36 4.34 19.38
CA ILE A 26 12.22 4.86 20.17
C ILE A 26 11.24 3.77 20.66
N GLN A 27 11.55 2.48 20.51
CA GLN A 27 10.63 1.41 20.88
C GLN A 27 10.25 1.47 22.38
N GLU A 28 11.22 1.70 23.25
CA GLU A 28 10.99 1.78 24.69
C GLU A 28 10.11 2.98 25.07
N ASP A 29 10.34 4.13 24.45
CA ASP A 29 9.55 5.33 24.69
C ASP A 29 8.07 5.13 24.32
N ILE A 30 7.80 4.50 23.17
CA ILE A 30 6.45 4.13 22.72
C ILE A 30 5.82 3.13 23.71
N ILE A 31 6.56 2.08 24.11
CA ILE A 31 6.09 1.04 25.03
C ILE A 31 5.70 1.64 26.38
N ARG A 32 6.53 2.52 26.92
CA ARG A 32 6.25 3.22 28.18
C ARG A 32 5.05 4.13 28.07
N SER A 33 4.97 4.93 27.01
CA SER A 33 3.87 5.86 26.76
C SER A 33 2.52 5.16 26.70
N ILE A 34 2.39 4.09 25.90
CA ILE A 34 1.14 3.33 25.81
C ILE A 34 0.86 2.53 27.08
N GLY A 35 1.91 2.04 27.74
CA GLY A 35 1.81 1.32 29.02
C GLY A 35 1.30 2.19 30.16
N GLU A 36 1.55 3.50 30.14
CA GLU A 36 1.01 4.52 31.05
C GLU A 36 -0.42 4.94 30.70
N GLY A 37 -1.05 4.35 29.68
CA GLY A 37 -2.42 4.63 29.27
C GLY A 37 -2.58 5.86 28.39
N ARG A 38 -1.49 6.38 27.80
CA ARG A 38 -1.54 7.52 26.87
C ARG A 38 -1.76 7.07 25.45
N ASP A 39 -2.64 7.77 24.73
CA ASP A 39 -2.74 7.61 23.28
C ASP A 39 -1.39 7.97 22.64
N THR A 40 -0.91 7.11 21.73
CA THR A 40 0.47 7.21 21.23
C THR A 40 0.52 6.98 19.73
N LEU A 41 1.17 7.86 18.98
CA LEU A 41 1.49 7.67 17.57
C LEU A 41 2.99 7.38 17.40
N GLY A 42 3.32 6.20 16.88
CA GLY A 42 4.68 5.80 16.55
C GLY A 42 4.95 5.89 15.04
N LEU A 43 5.84 6.81 14.65
CA LEU A 43 6.36 6.89 13.28
C LEU A 43 7.68 6.13 13.22
N MET A 44 7.65 4.95 12.61
CA MET A 44 8.79 4.05 12.55
C MET A 44 8.97 3.52 11.13
N PRO A 45 10.17 3.54 10.55
CA PRO A 45 10.41 3.02 9.21
C PRO A 45 10.07 1.53 9.10
N THR A 46 9.87 1.06 7.88
CA THR A 46 9.72 -0.36 7.61
C THR A 46 10.97 -1.12 8.09
N GLY A 47 10.78 -2.20 8.86
CA GLY A 47 11.89 -2.91 9.52
C GLY A 47 12.32 -2.32 10.86
N GLY A 48 11.76 -1.21 11.31
CA GLY A 48 12.04 -0.59 12.62
C GLY A 48 11.49 -1.36 13.84
N GLY A 49 10.83 -2.51 13.63
CA GLY A 49 10.32 -3.35 14.71
C GLY A 49 9.00 -2.85 15.32
N LYS A 50 8.11 -2.27 14.52
CA LYS A 50 6.78 -1.78 14.94
C LYS A 50 5.99 -2.80 15.78
N SER A 51 6.02 -4.09 15.43
CA SER A 51 5.25 -5.12 16.14
C SER A 51 5.64 -5.26 17.62
N VAL A 52 6.91 -5.10 17.96
CA VAL A 52 7.41 -5.19 19.34
C VAL A 52 6.79 -4.10 20.22
N THR A 53 6.52 -2.90 19.64
CA THR A 53 6.01 -1.75 20.41
C THR A 53 4.60 -1.93 20.95
N PHE A 54 3.80 -2.83 20.39
CA PHE A 54 2.50 -3.18 20.96
C PHE A 54 2.46 -4.57 21.57
N GLN A 55 3.31 -5.50 21.10
CA GLN A 55 3.31 -6.86 21.60
C GLN A 55 3.87 -6.95 23.03
N VAL A 56 4.93 -6.21 23.34
CA VAL A 56 5.54 -6.20 24.68
C VAL A 56 4.60 -5.60 25.74
N PRO A 57 4.03 -4.39 25.56
CA PRO A 57 3.14 -3.82 26.58
C PRO A 57 1.83 -4.62 26.74
N ALA A 58 1.31 -5.22 25.66
CA ALA A 58 0.13 -6.09 25.74
C ALA A 58 0.38 -7.36 26.57
N LEU A 59 1.60 -7.92 26.54
CA LEU A 59 1.97 -9.08 27.36
C LEU A 59 2.13 -8.70 28.83
N ALA A 60 2.57 -7.49 29.12
CA ALA A 60 2.76 -6.97 30.46
C ALA A 60 1.44 -6.67 31.18
N GLN A 61 0.38 -6.33 30.45
CA GLN A 61 -0.91 -5.94 31.01
C GLN A 61 -1.90 -7.10 31.08
N GLU A 62 -2.87 -7.00 32.00
CA GLU A 62 -4.04 -7.88 31.97
C GLU A 62 -4.97 -7.48 30.81
N GLY A 63 -5.64 -8.49 30.23
CA GLY A 63 -6.53 -8.29 29.12
C GLY A 63 -5.87 -8.60 27.78
N MET A 64 -6.49 -8.10 26.72
CA MET A 64 -6.17 -8.43 25.34
C MET A 64 -5.93 -7.15 24.53
N CYS A 65 -4.93 -7.15 23.67
CA CYS A 65 -4.71 -6.11 22.68
C CYS A 65 -5.59 -6.37 21.46
N LEU A 66 -6.42 -5.40 21.09
CA LEU A 66 -7.17 -5.38 19.84
C LEU A 66 -6.29 -4.76 18.75
N VAL A 67 -5.85 -5.56 17.77
CA VAL A 67 -4.97 -5.10 16.68
C VAL A 67 -5.78 -4.96 15.39
N ILE A 68 -5.91 -3.73 14.90
CA ILE A 68 -6.60 -3.41 13.66
C ILE A 68 -5.55 -3.27 12.57
N THR A 69 -5.63 -4.11 11.53
CA THR A 69 -4.65 -4.14 10.43
C THR A 69 -5.36 -4.45 9.10
N PRO A 70 -4.93 -3.81 7.98
CA PRO A 70 -5.68 -3.88 6.72
C PRO A 70 -5.43 -5.15 5.91
N LEU A 71 -4.46 -5.98 6.30
CA LEU A 71 -3.97 -7.09 5.48
C LEU A 71 -4.12 -8.43 6.14
N ILE A 72 -4.94 -9.27 5.54
CA ILE A 72 -5.21 -10.64 6.00
C ILE A 72 -3.92 -11.48 6.04
N ALA A 73 -3.07 -11.37 5.02
CA ALA A 73 -1.81 -12.13 4.97
C ALA A 73 -0.87 -11.77 6.14
N LEU A 74 -0.70 -10.46 6.39
CA LEU A 74 0.11 -9.97 7.52
C LEU A 74 -0.48 -10.43 8.86
N MET A 75 -1.81 -10.35 9.00
CA MET A 75 -2.52 -10.80 10.20
C MET A 75 -2.28 -12.29 10.48
N LYS A 76 -2.39 -13.15 9.47
CA LYS A 76 -2.12 -14.59 9.57
C LYS A 76 -0.67 -14.86 9.99
N ASP A 77 0.28 -14.18 9.37
CA ASP A 77 1.71 -14.28 9.67
C ASP A 77 2.02 -13.85 11.11
N GLN A 78 1.49 -12.70 11.57
CA GLN A 78 1.66 -12.21 12.93
C GLN A 78 1.09 -13.19 13.97
N VAL A 79 -0.13 -13.69 13.75
CA VAL A 79 -0.75 -14.68 14.64
C VAL A 79 0.08 -15.98 14.68
N GLN A 80 0.57 -16.46 13.55
CA GLN A 80 1.40 -17.66 13.49
C GLN A 80 2.74 -17.46 14.23
N ASN A 81 3.37 -16.30 14.06
CA ASN A 81 4.62 -15.95 14.73
C ASN A 81 4.45 -15.84 16.25
N LEU A 82 3.33 -15.28 16.73
CA LEU A 82 3.00 -15.24 18.15
C LEU A 82 2.77 -16.66 18.71
N LYS A 83 2.01 -17.50 18.00
CA LYS A 83 1.78 -18.89 18.38
C LYS A 83 3.07 -19.70 18.49
N ARG A 84 4.03 -19.53 17.57
CA ARG A 84 5.36 -20.17 17.64
C ARG A 84 6.15 -19.77 18.90
N ARG A 85 5.90 -18.58 19.44
CA ARG A 85 6.48 -18.10 20.70
C ARG A 85 5.69 -18.51 21.94
N GLY A 86 4.65 -19.34 21.80
CA GLY A 86 3.77 -19.75 22.89
C GLY A 86 2.74 -18.69 23.31
N ILE A 87 2.56 -17.63 22.54
CA ILE A 87 1.62 -16.55 22.83
C ILE A 87 0.29 -16.82 22.12
N LYS A 88 -0.81 -16.82 22.88
CA LYS A 88 -2.14 -17.05 22.34
C LYS A 88 -2.66 -15.81 21.60
N ALA A 89 -2.92 -15.98 20.31
CA ALA A 89 -3.44 -14.93 19.43
C ALA A 89 -4.55 -15.48 18.52
N LEU A 90 -5.52 -14.63 18.22
CA LEU A 90 -6.65 -14.88 17.35
C LEU A 90 -6.67 -13.90 16.19
N ALA A 91 -7.38 -14.28 15.10
CA ALA A 91 -7.63 -13.37 13.97
C ALA A 91 -9.06 -13.51 13.46
N VAL A 92 -9.69 -12.37 13.14
CA VAL A 92 -11.01 -12.28 12.51
C VAL A 92 -10.91 -11.39 11.27
N TYR A 93 -11.18 -11.97 10.10
CA TYR A 93 -11.00 -11.27 8.82
C TYR A 93 -12.08 -11.63 7.79
N SER A 94 -12.11 -10.92 6.69
CA SER A 94 -13.02 -11.19 5.57
C SER A 94 -12.69 -12.55 4.92
N GLY A 95 -13.74 -13.33 4.61
CA GLY A 95 -13.61 -14.69 4.06
C GLY A 95 -13.70 -15.81 5.09
N MET A 96 -13.68 -15.53 6.41
CA MET A 96 -14.00 -16.54 7.43
C MET A 96 -15.49 -16.88 7.41
N SER A 97 -15.83 -18.14 7.69
CA SER A 97 -17.21 -18.52 7.89
C SER A 97 -17.79 -17.83 9.13
N ARG A 98 -19.11 -17.62 9.12
CA ARG A 98 -19.79 -17.02 10.29
C ARG A 98 -19.57 -17.82 11.57
N GLN A 99 -19.60 -19.14 11.47
CA GLN A 99 -19.39 -20.01 12.61
C GLN A 99 -17.97 -19.86 13.17
N ASP A 100 -16.96 -19.78 12.30
CA ASP A 100 -15.57 -19.54 12.72
C ASP A 100 -15.41 -18.18 13.38
N ILE A 101 -16.09 -17.13 12.86
CA ILE A 101 -16.09 -15.81 13.48
C ILE A 101 -16.69 -15.85 14.88
N ILE A 102 -17.88 -16.48 15.02
CA ILE A 102 -18.55 -16.61 16.32
C ILE A 102 -17.65 -17.35 17.31
N THR A 103 -17.13 -18.51 16.93
CA THR A 103 -16.24 -19.33 17.76
C THR A 103 -14.97 -18.57 18.14
N THR A 104 -14.39 -17.83 17.19
CA THR A 104 -13.18 -17.04 17.44
C THR A 104 -13.46 -15.89 18.42
N LEU A 105 -14.59 -15.18 18.27
CA LEU A 105 -14.98 -14.11 19.19
C LEU A 105 -15.37 -14.65 20.59
N GLU A 106 -15.96 -15.83 20.68
CA GLU A 106 -16.23 -16.50 21.95
C GLU A 106 -14.94 -16.93 22.64
N ASN A 107 -13.99 -17.48 21.90
CA ASN A 107 -12.66 -17.77 22.41
C ASN A 107 -11.95 -16.50 22.89
N ALA A 108 -12.15 -15.35 22.24
CA ALA A 108 -11.61 -14.07 22.70
C ALA A 108 -12.23 -13.60 24.03
N ILE A 109 -13.50 -13.93 24.31
CA ILE A 109 -14.17 -13.55 25.57
C ILE A 109 -13.76 -14.50 26.72
N PHE A 110 -13.80 -15.81 26.49
CA PHE A 110 -13.67 -16.83 27.53
C PHE A 110 -12.28 -17.45 27.63
N GLY A 111 -11.46 -17.32 26.59
CA GLY A 111 -10.09 -17.82 26.56
C GLY A 111 -9.10 -16.78 27.06
N ASN A 112 -7.94 -17.25 27.53
CA ASN A 112 -6.86 -16.36 27.93
C ASN A 112 -5.99 -16.01 26.72
N TYR A 113 -6.53 -15.19 25.79
CA TYR A 113 -5.82 -14.70 24.62
C TYR A 113 -5.24 -13.31 24.87
N LYS A 114 -4.06 -13.04 24.32
CA LYS A 114 -3.37 -11.75 24.46
C LYS A 114 -3.57 -10.82 23.25
N PHE A 115 -3.91 -11.38 22.09
CA PHE A 115 -4.09 -10.61 20.87
C PHE A 115 -5.31 -11.08 20.10
N LEU A 116 -6.12 -10.11 19.66
CA LEU A 116 -7.17 -10.27 18.67
C LEU A 116 -6.86 -9.35 17.47
N TYR A 117 -6.44 -9.95 16.37
CA TYR A 117 -6.28 -9.24 15.11
C TYR A 117 -7.61 -9.17 14.37
N ILE A 118 -7.94 -8.00 13.85
CA ILE A 118 -9.21 -7.79 13.13
C ILE A 118 -9.00 -6.90 11.90
N SER A 119 -9.68 -7.24 10.81
CA SER A 119 -9.72 -6.37 9.65
C SER A 119 -10.70 -5.20 9.88
N PRO A 120 -10.42 -4.00 9.36
CA PRO A 120 -11.23 -2.80 9.64
C PRO A 120 -12.69 -2.95 9.17
N GLU A 121 -12.95 -3.74 8.12
CA GLU A 121 -14.30 -4.01 7.60
C GLU A 121 -15.18 -4.79 8.59
N ARG A 122 -14.57 -5.45 9.58
CA ARG A 122 -15.27 -6.21 10.60
C ARG A 122 -15.70 -5.38 11.81
N LEU A 123 -15.15 -4.19 11.98
CA LEU A 123 -15.43 -3.31 13.13
C LEU A 123 -16.90 -2.88 13.19
N ASP A 124 -17.54 -2.72 12.04
CA ASP A 124 -18.93 -2.27 11.93
C ASP A 124 -19.97 -3.43 12.00
N THR A 125 -19.52 -4.67 12.11
CA THR A 125 -20.44 -5.80 12.20
C THR A 125 -21.10 -5.87 13.57
N GLU A 126 -22.43 -6.02 13.61
CA GLU A 126 -23.23 -6.10 14.84
C GLU A 126 -22.68 -7.18 15.81
N ILE A 127 -22.32 -8.35 15.26
CA ILE A 127 -21.77 -9.45 16.07
C ILE A 127 -20.47 -9.08 16.78
N PHE A 128 -19.57 -8.34 16.11
CA PHE A 128 -18.35 -7.87 16.72
C PHE A 128 -18.62 -6.84 17.81
N ARG A 129 -19.46 -5.83 17.55
CA ARG A 129 -19.81 -4.78 18.51
C ARG A 129 -20.43 -5.34 19.79
N ILE A 130 -21.39 -6.28 19.66
CA ILE A 130 -22.02 -6.94 20.83
C ILE A 130 -20.99 -7.74 21.64
N LYS A 131 -20.09 -8.47 20.98
CA LYS A 131 -19.09 -9.29 21.65
C LYS A 131 -17.97 -8.45 22.25
N LEU A 132 -17.59 -7.33 21.62
CA LEU A 132 -16.55 -6.41 22.08
C LEU A 132 -16.83 -5.91 23.51
N GLY A 133 -18.07 -5.52 23.82
CA GLY A 133 -18.46 -5.07 25.16
C GLY A 133 -18.31 -6.12 26.28
N LYS A 134 -18.06 -7.39 25.91
CA LYS A 134 -17.80 -8.49 26.85
C LYS A 134 -16.32 -8.87 26.93
N MET A 135 -15.47 -8.26 26.12
CA MET A 135 -14.03 -8.54 26.08
C MET A 135 -13.28 -7.61 27.04
N LYS A 136 -12.26 -8.11 27.71
CA LYS A 136 -11.35 -7.28 28.50
C LYS A 136 -10.23 -6.76 27.58
N ILE A 137 -10.46 -5.63 26.94
CA ILE A 137 -9.46 -4.97 26.07
C ILE A 137 -8.57 -4.07 26.92
N SER A 138 -7.24 -4.26 26.83
CA SER A 138 -6.24 -3.45 27.54
C SER A 138 -5.69 -2.31 26.70
N MET A 139 -5.64 -2.48 25.37
CA MET A 139 -5.19 -1.46 24.42
C MET A 139 -5.71 -1.74 23.01
N ILE A 140 -5.84 -0.69 22.22
CA ILE A 140 -6.15 -0.78 20.79
C ILE A 140 -4.89 -0.42 20.01
N THR A 141 -4.47 -1.27 19.08
CA THR A 141 -3.37 -0.99 18.16
C THR A 141 -3.91 -0.82 16.74
N VAL A 142 -3.57 0.29 16.11
CA VAL A 142 -3.94 0.61 14.73
C VAL A 142 -2.67 0.54 13.89
N ASP A 143 -2.48 -0.59 13.21
CA ASP A 143 -1.36 -0.77 12.28
C ASP A 143 -1.68 -0.13 10.93
N GLU A 144 -0.65 0.33 10.22
CA GLU A 144 -0.78 1.12 8.99
C GLU A 144 -1.79 2.29 9.14
N SER A 145 -1.66 3.02 10.26
CA SER A 145 -2.62 4.05 10.67
C SER A 145 -2.78 5.19 9.65
N HIS A 146 -1.84 5.35 8.71
CA HIS A 146 -1.99 6.28 7.59
C HIS A 146 -3.23 6.00 6.72
N CYS A 147 -3.76 4.76 6.76
CA CYS A 147 -4.98 4.38 6.04
C CYS A 147 -6.25 5.11 6.54
N ILE A 148 -6.25 5.69 7.74
CA ILE A 148 -7.36 6.48 8.26
C ILE A 148 -7.45 7.87 7.63
N SER A 149 -6.32 8.36 7.10
CA SER A 149 -6.19 9.71 6.61
C SER A 149 -6.51 9.80 5.11
N GLN A 150 -7.40 10.71 4.76
CA GLN A 150 -7.64 11.06 3.35
C GLN A 150 -6.42 11.75 2.71
N TRP A 151 -5.50 12.26 3.51
CA TRP A 151 -4.21 12.80 3.08
C TRP A 151 -3.18 11.68 2.83
N GLY A 152 -3.42 10.47 3.37
CA GLY A 152 -2.62 9.29 3.13
C GLY A 152 -2.73 8.77 1.69
N TYR A 153 -1.72 8.07 1.22
CA TYR A 153 -1.70 7.51 -0.15
C TYR A 153 -2.58 6.25 -0.31
N ASP A 154 -2.92 5.55 0.78
CA ASP A 154 -3.78 4.35 0.83
C ASP A 154 -4.95 4.57 1.79
N PHE A 155 -5.79 5.57 1.50
CA PHE A 155 -6.97 5.84 2.32
C PHE A 155 -8.00 4.72 2.23
N ARG A 156 -8.43 4.22 3.39
CA ARG A 156 -9.46 3.17 3.52
C ARG A 156 -10.61 3.64 4.39
N PRO A 157 -11.81 3.85 3.83
CA PRO A 157 -12.97 4.34 4.58
C PRO A 157 -13.31 3.53 5.83
N ALA A 158 -13.09 2.20 5.80
CA ALA A 158 -13.33 1.32 6.94
C ALA A 158 -12.51 1.68 8.20
N TYR A 159 -11.36 2.35 8.04
CA TYR A 159 -10.57 2.85 9.18
C TYR A 159 -11.28 3.97 9.97
N LEU A 160 -12.20 4.70 9.35
CA LEU A 160 -12.98 5.72 10.06
C LEU A 160 -13.88 5.11 11.16
N LYS A 161 -14.23 3.81 11.03
CA LYS A 161 -15.00 3.07 12.04
C LYS A 161 -14.23 2.80 13.34
N ILE A 162 -12.92 3.04 13.36
CA ILE A 162 -12.10 2.88 14.57
C ILE A 162 -12.52 3.87 15.66
N ALA A 163 -12.91 5.10 15.30
CA ALA A 163 -13.43 6.08 16.24
C ALA A 163 -14.71 5.57 16.95
N GLU A 164 -15.61 4.88 16.23
CA GLU A 164 -16.81 4.29 16.82
C GLU A 164 -16.48 3.16 17.81
N VAL A 165 -15.45 2.34 17.51
CA VAL A 165 -14.95 1.33 18.47
C VAL A 165 -14.37 1.98 19.72
N ARG A 166 -13.67 3.11 19.56
CA ARG A 166 -13.13 3.88 20.68
C ARG A 166 -14.22 4.41 21.60
N HIS A 167 -15.37 4.87 21.05
CA HIS A 167 -16.50 5.30 21.86
C HIS A 167 -17.10 4.16 22.71
N LEU A 168 -16.96 2.88 22.28
CA LEU A 168 -17.36 1.73 23.08
C LEU A 168 -16.33 1.40 24.18
N LEU A 169 -15.09 1.87 24.05
CA LEU A 169 -13.96 1.59 24.93
C LEU A 169 -13.24 2.90 25.32
N PRO A 170 -13.90 3.85 25.99
CA PRO A 170 -13.39 5.22 26.18
C PRO A 170 -12.13 5.33 27.01
N ASP A 171 -11.89 4.37 27.92
CA ASP A 171 -10.72 4.36 28.81
C ASP A 171 -9.52 3.61 28.23
N VAL A 172 -9.71 2.90 27.12
CA VAL A 172 -8.65 2.09 26.48
C VAL A 172 -7.74 2.96 25.64
N PRO A 173 -6.42 2.96 25.86
CA PRO A 173 -5.50 3.77 25.08
C PRO A 173 -5.30 3.21 23.67
N VAL A 174 -5.00 4.10 22.72
CA VAL A 174 -4.78 3.79 21.31
C VAL A 174 -3.31 3.96 20.94
N LEU A 175 -2.70 2.91 20.41
CA LEU A 175 -1.39 2.96 19.77
C LEU A 175 -1.56 2.94 18.24
N ALA A 176 -1.29 4.04 17.58
CA ALA A 176 -1.25 4.14 16.14
C ALA A 176 0.19 3.96 15.62
N LEU A 177 0.38 3.14 14.60
CA LEU A 177 1.69 2.85 14.02
C LEU A 177 1.65 3.03 12.51
N THR A 178 2.66 3.70 11.97
CA THR A 178 2.87 3.78 10.51
C THR A 178 4.34 3.97 10.16
N ALA A 179 4.70 3.58 8.93
CA ALA A 179 6.04 3.77 8.38
C ALA A 179 6.14 5.00 7.45
N THR A 180 5.01 5.54 7.01
CA THR A 180 4.95 6.57 5.97
C THR A 180 3.85 7.57 6.31
N ALA A 181 4.20 8.71 6.86
CA ALA A 181 3.25 9.77 7.14
C ALA A 181 3.92 11.14 7.02
N THR A 182 3.35 12.02 6.20
CA THR A 182 3.71 13.44 6.16
C THR A 182 3.19 14.16 7.40
N PRO A 183 3.66 15.38 7.72
CA PRO A 183 3.16 16.13 8.88
C PRO A 183 1.63 16.30 8.90
N GLU A 184 1.01 16.49 7.74
CA GLU A 184 -0.45 16.61 7.60
C GLU A 184 -1.15 15.29 7.96
N VAL A 185 -0.60 14.15 7.49
CA VAL A 185 -1.14 12.81 7.81
C VAL A 185 -1.00 12.52 9.30
N VAL A 186 0.10 12.90 9.93
CA VAL A 186 0.33 12.75 11.38
C VAL A 186 -0.74 13.47 12.18
N LYS A 187 -1.06 14.70 11.81
CA LYS A 187 -2.11 15.48 12.48
C LYS A 187 -3.50 14.86 12.27
N ASP A 188 -3.82 14.47 11.04
CA ASP A 188 -5.13 13.88 10.70
C ASP A 188 -5.34 12.52 11.40
N ILE A 189 -4.29 11.67 11.52
CA ILE A 189 -4.36 10.40 12.28
C ILE A 189 -4.81 10.65 13.72
N GLN A 190 -4.15 11.59 14.42
CA GLN A 190 -4.48 11.88 15.83
C GLN A 190 -5.89 12.45 15.96
N GLN A 191 -6.31 13.32 15.05
CA GLN A 191 -7.66 13.88 15.04
C GLN A 191 -8.71 12.80 14.77
N ARG A 192 -8.52 11.95 13.76
CA ARG A 192 -9.47 10.89 13.37
C ARG A 192 -9.57 9.76 14.40
N LEU A 193 -8.48 9.49 15.10
CA LEU A 193 -8.46 8.56 16.22
C LEU A 193 -8.84 9.21 17.55
N GLU A 194 -9.20 10.50 17.55
CA GLU A 194 -9.65 11.24 18.73
C GLU A 194 -8.66 11.13 19.91
N PHE A 195 -7.37 11.34 19.64
CA PHE A 195 -6.35 11.32 20.69
C PHE A 195 -6.68 12.37 21.76
N ARG A 196 -6.56 12.00 23.03
CA ARG A 196 -6.82 12.91 24.17
C ARG A 196 -5.85 14.07 24.21
N GLU A 197 -4.60 13.83 23.78
CA GLU A 197 -3.52 14.81 23.64
C GLU A 197 -2.62 14.46 22.45
N GLU A 198 -1.96 15.44 21.88
CA GLU A 198 -0.96 15.18 20.83
C GLU A 198 0.25 14.46 21.44
N ASN A 199 0.54 13.26 20.96
CA ASN A 199 1.63 12.44 21.46
C ASN A 199 2.23 11.61 20.34
N VAL A 200 3.38 12.04 19.84
CA VAL A 200 4.04 11.48 18.65
C VAL A 200 5.50 11.17 18.92
N PHE A 201 5.88 9.93 18.73
CA PHE A 201 7.27 9.50 18.72
C PHE A 201 7.73 9.29 17.28
N ARG A 202 8.87 9.88 16.93
CA ARG A 202 9.42 9.83 15.57
C ARG A 202 10.79 9.18 15.58
N MET A 203 10.94 8.10 14.85
CA MET A 203 12.25 7.55 14.49
C MET A 203 12.66 8.14 13.14
N SER A 204 13.92 8.48 12.98
CA SER A 204 14.41 8.94 11.68
C SER A 204 14.11 7.91 10.59
N PHE A 205 13.65 8.40 9.45
CA PHE A 205 13.44 7.59 8.24
C PHE A 205 14.75 7.33 7.47
N GLU A 206 15.86 7.85 7.94
CA GLU A 206 17.16 7.64 7.31
C GLU A 206 17.57 6.16 7.33
N ARG A 207 17.99 5.68 6.18
CA ARG A 207 18.48 4.32 5.96
C ARG A 207 19.92 4.37 5.48
N THR A 208 20.86 4.36 6.43
CA THR A 208 22.31 4.48 6.14
C THR A 208 22.87 3.32 5.31
N ASN A 209 22.20 2.16 5.34
CA ASN A 209 22.57 0.97 4.58
C ASN A 209 21.87 0.85 3.22
N LEU A 210 20.93 1.76 2.89
CA LEU A 210 20.13 1.71 1.66
C LEU A 210 20.51 2.86 0.71
N ALA A 211 21.07 2.53 -0.43
CA ALA A 211 21.37 3.49 -1.47
C ALA A 211 20.19 3.66 -2.43
N TYR A 212 19.66 4.87 -2.50
CA TYR A 212 18.63 5.23 -3.48
C TYR A 212 19.30 5.68 -4.77
N VAL A 213 18.89 5.09 -5.89
CA VAL A 213 19.52 5.31 -7.20
C VAL A 213 18.46 5.54 -8.27
N VAL A 214 18.60 6.58 -9.06
CA VAL A 214 17.80 6.78 -10.29
C VAL A 214 18.73 6.62 -11.49
N ARG A 215 18.41 5.63 -12.35
CA ARG A 215 19.12 5.37 -13.60
C ARG A 215 18.28 5.83 -14.77
N GLN A 216 18.71 6.90 -15.42
CA GLN A 216 18.08 7.36 -16.65
C GLN A 216 18.54 6.47 -17.81
N THR A 217 17.57 5.82 -18.48
CA THR A 217 17.84 4.91 -19.60
C THR A 217 16.59 4.72 -20.45
N GLU A 218 16.77 4.74 -21.77
CA GLU A 218 15.70 4.36 -22.71
C GLU A 218 15.66 2.82 -22.91
N ASN A 219 16.75 2.12 -22.63
CA ASN A 219 16.82 0.65 -22.68
C ASN A 219 16.75 0.04 -21.26
N LYS A 220 15.56 0.06 -20.64
CA LYS A 220 15.35 -0.48 -19.30
C LYS A 220 15.66 -1.98 -19.21
N ALA A 221 15.39 -2.76 -20.27
CA ALA A 221 15.65 -4.19 -20.26
C ALA A 221 17.15 -4.51 -20.22
N GLY A 222 17.95 -3.83 -21.03
CA GLY A 222 19.39 -3.99 -21.03
C GLY A 222 20.01 -3.55 -19.70
N GLU A 223 19.57 -2.42 -19.15
CA GLU A 223 20.07 -1.93 -17.85
C GLU A 223 19.68 -2.86 -16.70
N LEU A 224 18.43 -3.37 -16.70
CA LEU A 224 17.98 -4.36 -15.72
C LEU A 224 18.87 -5.62 -15.73
N LEU A 225 19.13 -6.16 -16.91
CA LEU A 225 19.97 -7.35 -17.07
C LEU A 225 21.39 -7.09 -16.57
N HIS A 226 21.97 -5.94 -16.93
CA HIS A 226 23.29 -5.51 -16.49
C HIS A 226 23.38 -5.42 -14.95
N ILE A 227 22.38 -4.84 -14.30
CA ILE A 227 22.31 -4.75 -12.83
C ILE A 227 22.24 -6.16 -12.22
N LEU A 228 21.33 -7.02 -12.71
CA LEU A 228 21.11 -8.34 -12.16
C LEU A 228 22.30 -9.29 -12.39
N GLN A 229 23.09 -9.09 -13.43
CA GLN A 229 24.33 -9.86 -13.67
C GLN A 229 25.48 -9.45 -12.76
N ARG A 230 25.55 -8.16 -12.37
CA ARG A 230 26.64 -7.64 -11.52
C ARG A 230 26.38 -7.73 -10.03
N MET A 231 25.12 -7.79 -9.65
CA MET A 231 24.72 -7.75 -8.24
C MET A 231 23.98 -9.02 -7.89
N GLU A 232 24.46 -9.75 -6.93
CA GLU A 232 23.85 -10.96 -6.40
C GLU A 232 22.83 -10.68 -5.30
N GLY A 233 22.03 -11.68 -4.92
CA GLY A 233 21.09 -11.65 -3.81
C GLY A 233 19.64 -11.52 -4.22
N SER A 234 18.77 -11.68 -3.24
CA SER A 234 17.31 -11.60 -3.42
C SER A 234 16.89 -10.22 -3.94
N THR A 235 16.03 -10.22 -4.95
CA THR A 235 15.57 -9.02 -5.64
C THR A 235 14.05 -8.95 -5.69
N ILE A 236 13.48 -7.76 -5.49
CA ILE A 236 12.08 -7.45 -5.81
C ILE A 236 12.08 -6.49 -6.99
N LEU A 237 11.33 -6.83 -8.03
CA LEU A 237 11.19 -6.02 -9.23
C LEU A 237 9.74 -5.55 -9.36
N TYR A 238 9.51 -4.26 -9.18
CA TYR A 238 8.17 -3.69 -9.27
C TYR A 238 7.81 -3.29 -10.69
N VAL A 239 6.65 -3.75 -11.12
CA VAL A 239 5.97 -3.37 -12.36
C VAL A 239 4.50 -3.04 -12.05
N ARG A 240 3.86 -2.25 -12.90
CA ARG A 240 2.54 -1.71 -12.59
C ARG A 240 1.39 -2.69 -12.81
N ASN A 241 1.41 -3.49 -13.87
CA ASN A 241 0.25 -4.29 -14.24
C ASN A 241 0.52 -5.81 -14.16
N ARG A 242 -0.57 -6.57 -13.96
CA ARG A 242 -0.54 -8.03 -13.79
C ARG A 242 0.08 -8.75 -15.00
N ARG A 243 -0.22 -8.32 -16.20
CA ARG A 243 0.29 -8.93 -17.43
C ARG A 243 1.81 -8.76 -17.53
N ARG A 244 2.31 -7.56 -17.24
CA ARG A 244 3.74 -7.26 -17.30
C ARG A 244 4.56 -8.05 -16.27
N THR A 245 3.96 -8.42 -15.11
CA THR A 245 4.66 -9.28 -14.14
C THR A 245 5.05 -10.61 -14.77
N LYS A 246 4.14 -11.21 -15.52
CA LYS A 246 4.37 -12.49 -16.20
C LYS A 246 5.37 -12.34 -17.35
N GLU A 247 5.17 -11.35 -18.23
CA GLU A 247 6.04 -11.09 -19.39
C GLU A 247 7.52 -10.88 -18.98
N VAL A 248 7.74 -10.05 -17.95
CA VAL A 248 9.10 -9.78 -17.44
C VAL A 248 9.69 -11.02 -16.76
N THR A 249 8.89 -11.81 -16.05
CA THR A 249 9.37 -13.05 -15.43
C THR A 249 9.81 -14.05 -16.48
N GLU A 250 9.01 -14.29 -17.51
CA GLU A 250 9.34 -15.20 -18.62
C GLU A 250 10.61 -14.75 -19.35
N TRP A 251 10.75 -13.43 -19.58
CA TRP A 251 11.94 -12.86 -20.17
C TRP A 251 13.19 -13.07 -19.30
N LEU A 252 13.12 -12.84 -17.98
CA LEU A 252 14.23 -13.08 -17.06
C LEU A 252 14.65 -14.56 -17.04
N GLN A 253 13.69 -15.48 -17.05
CA GLN A 253 13.96 -16.92 -17.10
C GLN A 253 14.68 -17.32 -18.40
N GLN A 254 14.31 -16.69 -19.53
CA GLN A 254 15.02 -16.88 -20.81
C GLN A 254 16.47 -16.36 -20.75
N GLN A 255 16.76 -15.36 -19.89
CA GLN A 255 18.12 -14.86 -19.65
C GLN A 255 18.88 -15.70 -18.58
N GLY A 256 18.32 -16.84 -18.15
CA GLY A 256 18.95 -17.71 -17.15
C GLY A 256 18.83 -17.22 -15.69
N ILE A 257 17.97 -16.24 -15.42
CA ILE A 257 17.73 -15.71 -14.06
C ILE A 257 16.48 -16.36 -13.48
N THR A 258 16.62 -17.02 -12.30
CA THR A 258 15.47 -17.61 -11.61
C THR A 258 14.54 -16.53 -11.11
N ALA A 259 13.30 -16.53 -11.59
CA ALA A 259 12.31 -15.54 -11.27
C ALA A 259 10.92 -16.14 -11.11
N ASP A 260 10.13 -15.56 -10.22
CA ASP A 260 8.68 -15.79 -10.06
C ASP A 260 7.93 -14.47 -10.15
N PHE A 261 6.61 -14.52 -10.36
CA PHE A 261 5.77 -13.32 -10.38
C PHE A 261 4.66 -13.35 -9.34
N TYR A 262 4.25 -12.15 -8.88
CA TYR A 262 3.23 -11.99 -7.85
C TYR A 262 2.30 -10.80 -8.14
N HIS A 263 0.98 -11.02 -8.08
CA HIS A 263 -0.02 -9.98 -8.17
C HIS A 263 -1.32 -10.38 -7.46
N ALA A 264 -2.19 -9.43 -7.16
CA ALA A 264 -3.43 -9.66 -6.41
C ALA A 264 -4.37 -10.71 -7.06
N GLY A 265 -4.38 -10.81 -8.39
CA GLY A 265 -5.25 -11.74 -9.14
C GLY A 265 -4.78 -13.19 -9.21
N LEU A 266 -3.74 -13.59 -8.46
CA LEU A 266 -3.35 -14.99 -8.30
C LEU A 266 -4.18 -15.66 -7.20
N ASP A 267 -4.44 -16.96 -7.33
CA ASP A 267 -5.02 -17.77 -6.26
C ASP A 267 -4.10 -17.79 -5.04
N ASP A 268 -4.68 -17.81 -3.83
CA ASP A 268 -3.91 -17.69 -2.58
C ASP A 268 -2.89 -18.83 -2.42
N ALA A 269 -3.23 -20.06 -2.79
CA ALA A 269 -2.28 -21.18 -2.79
C ALA A 269 -1.07 -20.94 -3.71
N VAL A 270 -1.28 -20.32 -4.88
CA VAL A 270 -0.20 -19.98 -5.82
C VAL A 270 0.65 -18.84 -5.27
N LYS A 271 0.03 -17.84 -4.63
CA LYS A 271 0.73 -16.76 -3.94
C LYS A 271 1.67 -17.30 -2.87
N ASP A 272 1.18 -18.20 -2.02
CA ASP A 272 1.94 -18.81 -0.93
C ASP A 272 3.13 -19.62 -1.46
N ILE A 273 2.92 -20.46 -2.47
CA ILE A 273 4.00 -21.28 -3.08
C ILE A 273 5.11 -20.38 -3.63
N ARG A 274 4.77 -19.36 -4.42
CA ARG A 274 5.78 -18.46 -5.03
C ARG A 274 6.52 -17.64 -4.01
N GLN A 275 5.80 -17.12 -3.00
CA GLN A 275 6.42 -16.41 -1.90
C GLN A 275 7.40 -17.29 -1.13
N GLN A 276 7.02 -18.55 -0.82
CA GLN A 276 7.92 -19.50 -0.14
C GLN A 276 9.16 -19.83 -0.97
N ARG A 277 9.01 -20.06 -2.27
CA ARG A 277 10.16 -20.30 -3.18
C ARG A 277 11.13 -19.13 -3.16
N TRP A 278 10.63 -17.90 -3.24
CA TRP A 278 11.45 -16.70 -3.16
C TRP A 278 12.08 -16.52 -1.77
N GLN A 279 11.34 -16.78 -0.69
CA GLN A 279 11.88 -16.74 0.67
C GLN A 279 13.02 -17.73 0.89
N LYS A 280 12.92 -18.93 0.34
CA LYS A 280 13.96 -19.96 0.40
C LYS A 280 15.15 -19.72 -0.57
N GLY A 281 15.06 -18.73 -1.45
CA GLY A 281 16.09 -18.43 -2.45
C GLY A 281 16.06 -19.33 -3.69
N GLU A 282 15.04 -20.20 -3.84
CA GLU A 282 14.82 -21.01 -5.05
C GLU A 282 14.51 -20.12 -6.26
N SER A 283 13.89 -19.00 -6.02
CA SER A 283 13.66 -17.92 -6.97
C SER A 283 14.41 -16.67 -6.50
N ARG A 284 15.33 -16.17 -7.30
CA ARG A 284 16.14 -15.01 -6.97
C ARG A 284 15.37 -13.71 -7.08
N VAL A 285 14.55 -13.57 -8.14
CA VAL A 285 13.81 -12.34 -8.47
C VAL A 285 12.32 -12.57 -8.30
N MET A 286 11.66 -11.71 -7.54
CA MET A 286 10.21 -11.63 -7.49
C MET A 286 9.74 -10.43 -8.32
N VAL A 287 9.10 -10.69 -9.46
CA VAL A 287 8.49 -9.64 -10.29
C VAL A 287 7.06 -9.40 -9.82
N ALA A 288 6.76 -8.21 -9.34
CA ALA A 288 5.50 -8.00 -8.65
C ALA A 288 4.84 -6.65 -8.96
N THR A 289 3.52 -6.58 -8.73
CA THR A 289 2.82 -5.33 -8.52
C THR A 289 2.94 -4.92 -7.04
N ASN A 290 2.41 -3.75 -6.67
CA ASN A 290 2.31 -3.29 -5.28
C ASN A 290 1.61 -4.28 -4.33
N ALA A 291 0.89 -5.29 -4.86
CA ALA A 291 0.30 -6.37 -4.07
C ALA A 291 1.34 -7.26 -3.36
N PHE A 292 2.57 -7.34 -3.90
CA PHE A 292 3.71 -7.97 -3.22
C PHE A 292 4.39 -6.91 -2.36
N GLY A 293 3.81 -6.69 -1.20
CA GLY A 293 4.20 -5.53 -0.44
C GLY A 293 4.10 -5.74 1.05
N MET A 294 3.03 -5.21 1.62
CA MET A 294 2.81 -5.23 3.06
C MET A 294 2.83 -6.68 3.58
N GLY A 295 3.52 -6.92 4.69
CA GLY A 295 3.62 -8.26 5.29
C GLY A 295 4.79 -9.13 4.82
N ILE A 296 5.58 -8.70 3.84
CA ILE A 296 6.77 -9.44 3.43
C ILE A 296 7.93 -9.12 4.37
N ASP A 297 8.42 -10.14 5.05
CA ASP A 297 9.55 -10.04 5.98
C ASP A 297 10.69 -10.98 5.55
N LYS A 298 11.44 -10.57 4.51
CA LYS A 298 12.71 -11.19 4.12
C LYS A 298 13.82 -10.18 4.38
N PRO A 299 14.73 -10.44 5.33
CA PRO A 299 15.72 -9.45 5.76
C PRO A 299 16.81 -9.19 4.72
N ASP A 300 17.16 -10.19 3.93
CA ASP A 300 18.31 -10.23 3.02
C ASP A 300 17.99 -9.79 1.57
N VAL A 301 16.99 -8.96 1.36
CA VAL A 301 16.71 -8.37 0.05
C VAL A 301 17.81 -7.37 -0.29
N ARG A 302 18.57 -7.63 -1.36
CA ARG A 302 19.67 -6.74 -1.78
C ARG A 302 19.24 -5.65 -2.74
N LEU A 303 18.23 -5.95 -3.56
CA LEU A 303 17.78 -5.05 -4.62
C LEU A 303 16.26 -4.89 -4.57
N VAL A 304 15.81 -3.66 -4.62
CA VAL A 304 14.45 -3.29 -5.01
C VAL A 304 14.54 -2.44 -6.26
N ILE A 305 13.96 -2.90 -7.36
CA ILE A 305 14.05 -2.23 -8.66
C ILE A 305 12.64 -1.84 -9.14
N HIS A 306 12.46 -0.62 -9.57
CA HIS A 306 11.22 -0.13 -10.18
C HIS A 306 11.41 0.04 -11.68
N LEU A 307 10.71 -0.77 -12.48
CA LEU A 307 10.64 -0.61 -13.94
C LEU A 307 9.59 0.44 -14.35
N ASP A 308 8.56 0.58 -13.53
CA ASP A 308 7.50 1.58 -13.70
C ASP A 308 7.50 2.50 -12.48
N LEU A 309 7.28 3.81 -12.70
CA LEU A 309 7.22 4.76 -11.60
C LEU A 309 5.99 4.51 -10.72
N PRO A 310 6.15 4.45 -9.40
CA PRO A 310 5.02 4.52 -8.47
C PRO A 310 4.32 5.88 -8.54
N ASP A 311 3.08 5.93 -8.05
CA ASP A 311 2.24 7.14 -8.14
C ASP A 311 2.60 8.19 -7.07
N SER A 312 3.44 7.82 -6.10
CA SER A 312 3.80 8.70 -5.00
C SER A 312 5.15 8.33 -4.36
N ILE A 313 5.73 9.28 -3.66
CA ILE A 313 6.95 9.09 -2.86
C ILE A 313 6.70 8.11 -1.72
N GLU A 314 5.52 8.13 -1.10
CA GLU A 314 5.15 7.23 0.00
C GLU A 314 5.16 5.77 -0.46
N ALA A 315 4.52 5.48 -1.60
CA ALA A 315 4.53 4.13 -2.19
C ALA A 315 5.96 3.70 -2.54
N TYR A 316 6.73 4.58 -3.18
CA TYR A 316 8.14 4.31 -3.48
C TYR A 316 8.95 4.01 -2.21
N PHE A 317 8.84 4.85 -1.18
CA PHE A 317 9.58 4.69 0.07
C PHE A 317 9.23 3.39 0.80
N GLN A 318 7.94 3.02 0.82
CA GLN A 318 7.49 1.78 1.43
C GLN A 318 8.00 0.55 0.67
N GLU A 319 7.99 0.59 -0.66
CA GLU A 319 8.47 -0.49 -1.52
C GLU A 319 10.01 -0.60 -1.45
N ALA A 320 10.73 0.50 -1.59
CA ALA A 320 12.19 0.59 -1.47
C ALA A 320 12.70 0.14 -0.09
N GLY A 321 11.96 0.48 0.98
CA GLY A 321 12.29 0.13 2.36
C GLY A 321 12.29 -1.37 2.67
N ARG A 322 11.92 -2.23 1.71
CA ARG A 322 12.04 -3.69 1.84
C ARG A 322 13.47 -4.18 1.70
N ALA A 323 14.33 -3.41 1.04
CA ALA A 323 15.73 -3.77 0.88
C ALA A 323 16.54 -3.54 2.17
N GLY A 324 17.47 -4.43 2.46
CA GLY A 324 18.48 -4.27 3.52
C GLY A 324 17.92 -4.22 4.94
N ARG A 325 16.89 -4.98 5.28
CA ARG A 325 16.35 -5.02 6.66
C ARG A 325 17.30 -5.66 7.66
N ASP A 326 18.26 -6.43 7.18
CA ASP A 326 19.34 -7.02 7.97
C ASP A 326 20.48 -6.03 8.29
N GLY A 327 20.37 -4.77 7.87
CA GLY A 327 21.40 -3.75 8.06
C GLY A 327 22.54 -3.81 7.04
N GLN A 328 22.58 -4.82 6.18
CA GLN A 328 23.59 -4.93 5.13
C GLN A 328 23.29 -4.00 3.96
N LYS A 329 24.33 -3.63 3.22
CA LYS A 329 24.22 -2.76 2.05
C LYS A 329 23.20 -3.28 1.05
N ALA A 330 22.28 -2.40 0.66
CA ALA A 330 21.22 -2.69 -0.29
C ALA A 330 20.95 -1.48 -1.19
N TYR A 331 20.22 -1.70 -2.28
CA TYR A 331 19.96 -0.67 -3.27
C TYR A 331 18.48 -0.63 -3.66
N ALA A 332 17.94 0.57 -3.73
CA ALA A 332 16.63 0.86 -4.30
C ALA A 332 16.83 1.64 -5.61
N ILE A 333 16.53 1.00 -6.73
CA ILE A 333 16.85 1.51 -8.06
C ILE A 333 15.58 1.80 -8.83
N ILE A 334 15.45 3.01 -9.36
CA ILE A 334 14.43 3.37 -10.35
C ILE A 334 15.08 3.39 -11.73
N LEU A 335 14.55 2.62 -12.67
CA LEU A 335 14.90 2.73 -14.08
C LEU A 335 13.93 3.73 -14.74
N TYR A 336 14.42 4.91 -15.06
CA TYR A 336 13.63 6.03 -15.55
C TYR A 336 13.91 6.29 -17.03
N ALA A 337 12.85 6.33 -17.83
CA ALA A 337 12.85 6.80 -19.20
C ALA A 337 12.02 8.10 -19.31
N GLN A 338 12.31 8.96 -20.27
CA GLN A 338 11.57 10.22 -20.45
C GLN A 338 10.07 9.98 -20.69
N SER A 339 9.71 8.88 -21.36
CA SER A 339 8.32 8.46 -21.60
C SER A 339 7.54 8.15 -20.31
N ASP A 340 8.22 7.80 -19.21
CA ASP A 340 7.58 7.54 -17.93
C ASP A 340 6.89 8.78 -17.35
N SER A 341 7.48 9.96 -17.54
CA SER A 341 6.89 11.24 -17.11
C SER A 341 5.54 11.48 -17.77
N THR A 342 5.45 11.23 -19.08
CA THR A 342 4.20 11.36 -19.83
C THR A 342 3.17 10.34 -19.37
N THR A 343 3.62 9.10 -19.19
CA THR A 343 2.77 8.00 -18.69
C THR A 343 2.24 8.29 -17.29
N LEU A 344 3.09 8.81 -16.40
CA LEU A 344 2.69 9.13 -15.02
C LEU A 344 1.70 10.30 -14.99
N ARG A 345 1.91 11.35 -15.78
CA ARG A 345 0.96 12.48 -15.90
C ARG A 345 -0.38 12.06 -16.46
N LYS A 346 -0.41 11.15 -17.44
CA LYS A 346 -1.65 10.61 -18.02
C LYS A 346 -2.53 9.92 -16.99
N ARG A 347 -1.96 9.42 -15.89
CA ARG A 347 -2.75 8.81 -14.82
C ARG A 347 -3.67 9.80 -14.09
N ILE A 348 -3.39 11.09 -14.15
CA ILE A 348 -4.25 12.10 -13.52
C ILE A 348 -5.65 12.10 -14.17
N PRO A 349 -5.81 12.36 -15.47
CA PRO A 349 -7.13 12.28 -16.11
C PRO A 349 -7.72 10.85 -16.12
N ASP A 350 -6.89 9.79 -16.10
CA ASP A 350 -7.37 8.41 -16.02
C ASP A 350 -8.03 8.12 -14.65
N ASN A 351 -7.46 8.64 -13.55
CA ASN A 351 -8.00 8.44 -12.20
C ASN A 351 -9.05 9.50 -11.79
N PHE A 352 -8.97 10.67 -12.37
CA PHE A 352 -9.89 11.80 -12.13
C PHE A 352 -10.39 12.34 -13.47
N PRO A 353 -11.23 11.56 -14.18
CA PRO A 353 -11.87 12.05 -15.42
C PRO A 353 -12.74 13.27 -15.10
N GLU A 354 -12.93 14.16 -16.08
CA GLU A 354 -13.71 15.38 -15.88
C GLU A 354 -15.13 15.08 -15.39
N LYS A 355 -15.71 15.99 -14.58
CA LYS A 355 -17.00 15.77 -13.94
C LYS A 355 -18.13 15.48 -14.94
N ASP A 356 -18.08 16.09 -16.11
CA ASP A 356 -19.06 15.84 -17.17
C ASP A 356 -18.93 14.40 -17.69
N TYR A 357 -17.71 13.89 -17.87
CA TYR A 357 -17.50 12.48 -18.19
C TYR A 357 -18.08 11.54 -17.12
N ILE A 358 -17.91 11.86 -15.83
CA ILE A 358 -18.47 11.05 -14.72
C ILE A 358 -20.00 11.07 -14.77
N ARG A 359 -20.60 12.22 -15.08
CA ARG A 359 -22.04 12.37 -15.25
C ARG A 359 -22.55 11.56 -16.43
N ASP A 360 -21.83 11.61 -17.56
CA ASP A 360 -22.16 10.84 -18.76
C ASP A 360 -22.08 9.33 -18.50
N VAL A 361 -21.06 8.86 -17.77
CA VAL A 361 -20.96 7.45 -17.33
C VAL A 361 -22.15 7.06 -16.47
N TYR A 362 -22.54 7.92 -15.49
CA TYR A 362 -23.71 7.67 -14.66
C TYR A 362 -24.99 7.61 -15.49
N GLU A 363 -25.20 8.49 -16.46
CA GLU A 363 -26.36 8.50 -17.34
C GLU A 363 -26.40 7.26 -18.25
N HIS A 364 -25.26 6.91 -18.84
CA HIS A 364 -25.15 5.71 -19.69
C HIS A 364 -25.35 4.41 -18.90
N LEU A 365 -25.04 4.35 -17.62
CA LEU A 365 -25.41 3.23 -16.76
C LEU A 365 -26.94 3.06 -16.66
N GLN A 366 -27.67 4.17 -16.59
CA GLN A 366 -29.13 4.14 -16.55
C GLN A 366 -29.71 3.59 -17.88
N TYR A 367 -29.13 3.99 -19.01
CA TYR A 367 -29.50 3.45 -20.32
C TYR A 367 -29.07 1.98 -20.47
N TYR A 368 -27.91 1.62 -19.93
CA TYR A 368 -27.42 0.23 -19.97
C TYR A 368 -28.35 -0.73 -19.27
N TYR A 369 -28.93 -0.31 -18.15
CA TYR A 369 -29.85 -1.11 -17.32
C TYR A 369 -31.33 -0.78 -17.53
N GLU A 370 -31.67 0.08 -18.49
CA GLU A 370 -33.04 0.51 -18.79
C GLU A 370 -33.80 1.00 -17.53
N MET A 371 -33.14 1.80 -16.70
CA MET A 371 -33.65 2.27 -15.42
C MET A 371 -34.45 3.56 -15.56
N ALA A 372 -35.69 3.60 -15.05
CA ALA A 372 -36.53 4.78 -15.07
C ALA A 372 -36.11 5.81 -13.99
N MET A 373 -36.56 7.08 -14.16
CA MET A 373 -36.35 8.13 -13.15
C MET A 373 -37.11 7.76 -11.85
N GLY A 374 -36.45 7.95 -10.69
CA GLY A 374 -37.00 7.59 -9.39
C GLY A 374 -36.86 6.12 -9.01
N ASP A 375 -36.44 5.27 -9.97
CA ASP A 375 -36.10 3.88 -9.71
C ASP A 375 -34.64 3.73 -9.28
N GLY A 376 -34.26 2.55 -8.87
CA GLY A 376 -32.85 2.15 -8.69
C GLY A 376 -32.45 1.85 -7.26
N LEU A 377 -33.02 2.50 -6.25
CA LEU A 377 -32.64 2.27 -4.85
C LEU A 377 -32.69 0.77 -4.49
N GLY A 378 -31.56 0.24 -4.05
CA GLY A 378 -31.40 -1.18 -3.70
C GLY A 378 -31.30 -2.13 -4.89
N CYS A 379 -31.38 -1.64 -6.13
CA CYS A 379 -31.22 -2.49 -7.32
C CYS A 379 -29.77 -2.94 -7.47
N VAL A 380 -29.60 -4.26 -7.67
CA VAL A 380 -28.31 -4.90 -7.94
C VAL A 380 -28.25 -5.34 -9.39
N ARG A 381 -27.18 -4.97 -10.07
CA ARG A 381 -26.95 -5.29 -11.48
C ARG A 381 -25.55 -5.84 -11.68
N GLU A 382 -25.42 -6.94 -12.45
CA GLU A 382 -24.12 -7.39 -12.91
C GLU A 382 -23.52 -6.35 -13.86
N PHE A 383 -22.23 -6.13 -13.78
CA PHE A 383 -21.55 -5.13 -14.59
C PHE A 383 -20.37 -5.74 -15.35
N ASP A 384 -20.45 -5.67 -16.66
CA ASP A 384 -19.33 -5.98 -17.55
C ASP A 384 -18.77 -4.67 -18.12
N ILE A 385 -17.62 -4.28 -17.59
CA ILE A 385 -16.96 -3.03 -17.99
C ILE A 385 -16.55 -3.05 -19.46
N GLU A 386 -16.15 -4.21 -20.01
CA GLU A 386 -15.73 -4.31 -21.41
C GLU A 386 -16.93 -4.18 -22.35
N ASP A 387 -18.06 -4.81 -22.01
CA ASP A 387 -19.30 -4.69 -22.78
C ASP A 387 -19.87 -3.27 -22.71
N PHE A 388 -19.90 -2.67 -21.51
CA PHE A 388 -20.31 -1.27 -21.33
C PHE A 388 -19.45 -0.32 -22.16
N CYS A 389 -18.13 -0.46 -22.07
CA CYS A 389 -17.20 0.39 -22.82
C CYS A 389 -17.34 0.22 -24.33
N ARG A 390 -17.62 -0.99 -24.82
CA ARG A 390 -17.86 -1.26 -26.24
C ARG A 390 -19.15 -0.58 -26.72
N LYS A 391 -20.23 -0.68 -25.91
CA LYS A 391 -21.54 -0.12 -26.24
C LYS A 391 -21.53 1.41 -26.33
N PHE A 392 -20.84 2.08 -25.39
CA PHE A 392 -20.82 3.54 -25.28
C PHE A 392 -19.53 4.18 -25.76
N LYS A 393 -18.59 3.42 -26.34
CA LYS A 393 -17.29 3.88 -26.87
C LYS A 393 -16.40 4.55 -25.82
N TYR A 394 -16.35 3.96 -24.62
CA TYR A 394 -15.49 4.38 -23.53
C TYR A 394 -14.21 3.55 -23.44
N PHE A 395 -13.27 4.04 -22.62
CA PHE A 395 -12.10 3.27 -22.18
C PHE A 395 -12.31 2.73 -20.76
N PRO A 396 -11.89 1.48 -20.45
CA PRO A 396 -12.17 0.85 -19.17
C PRO A 396 -11.62 1.60 -17.96
N VAL A 397 -10.39 2.15 -18.03
CA VAL A 397 -9.74 2.78 -16.87
C VAL A 397 -10.48 4.05 -16.40
N PRO A 398 -10.82 5.02 -17.25
CA PRO A 398 -11.61 6.17 -16.81
C PRO A 398 -13.02 5.81 -16.34
N VAL A 399 -13.66 4.76 -16.92
CA VAL A 399 -14.98 4.28 -16.46
C VAL A 399 -14.87 3.68 -15.07
N ASP A 400 -13.89 2.82 -14.80
CA ASP A 400 -13.63 2.26 -13.47
C ASP A 400 -13.42 3.37 -12.43
N SER A 401 -12.64 4.40 -12.78
CA SER A 401 -12.41 5.56 -11.92
C SER A 401 -13.69 6.37 -11.68
N ALA A 402 -14.51 6.59 -12.71
CA ALA A 402 -15.80 7.27 -12.58
C ALA A 402 -16.74 6.52 -11.64
N LEU A 403 -16.82 5.17 -11.75
CA LEU A 403 -17.62 4.34 -10.87
C LEU A 403 -17.14 4.41 -9.41
N LYS A 404 -15.84 4.41 -9.18
CA LYS A 404 -15.25 4.59 -7.84
C LYS A 404 -15.56 5.96 -7.24
N ILE A 405 -15.53 7.01 -8.05
CA ILE A 405 -15.92 8.36 -7.62
C ILE A 405 -17.42 8.43 -7.29
N LEU A 406 -18.28 7.84 -8.12
CA LEU A 406 -19.73 7.75 -7.87
C LEU A 406 -20.05 6.95 -6.60
N THR A 407 -19.28 5.89 -6.32
CA THR A 407 -19.38 5.12 -5.08
C THR A 407 -19.06 5.98 -3.87
N GLN A 408 -17.98 6.75 -3.93
CA GLN A 408 -17.59 7.65 -2.84
C GLN A 408 -18.53 8.84 -2.67
N ALA A 409 -19.18 9.27 -3.75
CA ALA A 409 -20.24 10.28 -3.71
C ALA A 409 -21.59 9.72 -3.21
N GLY A 410 -21.68 8.39 -2.99
CA GLY A 410 -22.84 7.72 -2.43
C GLY A 410 -24.02 7.57 -3.39
N TYR A 411 -23.76 7.44 -4.70
CA TYR A 411 -24.79 7.18 -5.71
C TYR A 411 -24.97 5.70 -6.00
N LEU A 412 -23.90 4.96 -5.90
CA LEU A 412 -23.87 3.52 -6.13
C LEU A 412 -22.77 2.87 -5.28
N GLU A 413 -22.81 1.55 -5.14
CA GLU A 413 -21.71 0.72 -4.66
C GLU A 413 -21.22 -0.09 -5.86
N TYR A 414 -19.95 0.10 -6.23
CA TYR A 414 -19.29 -0.66 -7.29
C TYR A 414 -18.24 -1.58 -6.68
N THR A 415 -18.37 -2.88 -6.95
CA THR A 415 -17.41 -3.87 -6.50
C THR A 415 -16.69 -4.44 -7.71
N ASP A 416 -15.36 -4.36 -7.68
CA ASP A 416 -14.46 -4.98 -8.66
C ASP A 416 -13.87 -6.32 -8.17
N GLU A 417 -14.25 -6.76 -6.97
CA GLU A 417 -13.78 -7.99 -6.36
C GLU A 417 -14.40 -9.23 -7.02
N GLN A 418 -13.53 -10.10 -7.52
CA GLN A 418 -13.91 -11.28 -8.31
C GLN A 418 -14.36 -12.50 -7.48
N ASP A 419 -14.44 -12.45 -6.15
CA ASP A 419 -14.77 -13.62 -5.31
C ASP A 419 -15.55 -13.25 -4.03
N ASN A 420 -16.67 -12.55 -4.20
CA ASN A 420 -17.55 -12.22 -3.09
C ASN A 420 -18.51 -13.36 -2.78
N ALA A 421 -18.62 -13.72 -1.48
CA ALA A 421 -19.68 -14.61 -1.01
C ALA A 421 -21.06 -14.03 -1.37
N SER A 422 -22.04 -14.89 -1.64
CA SER A 422 -23.42 -14.48 -1.90
C SER A 422 -23.95 -13.62 -0.75
N ARG A 423 -24.77 -12.61 -1.08
CA ARG A 423 -25.38 -11.70 -0.11
C ARG A 423 -26.89 -11.71 -0.25
N LEU A 424 -27.61 -11.59 0.87
CA LEU A 424 -29.05 -11.58 0.93
C LEU A 424 -29.54 -10.47 1.88
N LEU A 425 -30.53 -9.71 1.42
CA LEU A 425 -31.26 -8.71 2.20
C LEU A 425 -32.74 -8.91 1.96
N PHE A 426 -33.58 -8.92 3.00
CA PHE A 426 -35.03 -8.87 2.82
C PHE A 426 -35.48 -7.44 2.52
N SER A 427 -36.14 -7.26 1.37
CA SER A 427 -36.68 -5.97 0.93
C SER A 427 -38.05 -5.69 1.54
N VAL A 428 -38.68 -6.68 2.16
CA VAL A 428 -39.97 -6.60 2.83
C VAL A 428 -39.83 -6.74 4.34
N GLY A 429 -40.70 -6.10 5.11
CA GLY A 429 -40.69 -6.17 6.57
C GLY A 429 -41.14 -7.55 7.09
N ARG A 430 -40.79 -7.86 8.37
CA ARG A 430 -41.17 -9.16 8.99
C ARG A 430 -42.65 -9.44 8.95
N GLU A 431 -43.51 -8.46 9.20
CA GLU A 431 -44.98 -8.61 9.19
C GLU A 431 -45.52 -8.89 7.79
N GLU A 432 -44.91 -8.26 6.80
CA GLU A 432 -45.28 -8.44 5.40
C GLU A 432 -44.90 -9.81 4.90
N LEU A 433 -43.75 -10.36 5.33
CA LEU A 433 -43.29 -11.69 5.02
C LEU A 433 -44.26 -12.77 5.52
N TYR A 434 -44.90 -12.59 6.69
CA TYR A 434 -45.92 -13.52 7.20
C TYR A 434 -47.22 -13.48 6.40
N ARG A 435 -47.53 -12.42 5.67
CA ARG A 435 -48.69 -12.29 4.79
C ARG A 435 -48.51 -12.93 3.43
N LEU A 436 -47.25 -13.20 3.03
CA LEU A 436 -46.89 -13.80 1.74
C LEU A 436 -47.05 -15.33 1.72
N ARG A 437 -48.10 -15.90 2.36
CA ARG A 437 -48.37 -17.34 2.43
C ARG A 437 -48.63 -18.02 1.06
N GLU A 438 -48.70 -17.25 -0.02
CA GLU A 438 -48.93 -17.75 -1.40
C GLU A 438 -47.66 -18.17 -2.15
N LEU A 439 -46.49 -18.15 -1.51
CA LEU A 439 -45.20 -18.41 -2.17
C LEU A 439 -44.91 -19.89 -2.46
N GLY A 440 -45.71 -20.81 -1.88
CA GLY A 440 -45.46 -22.25 -1.96
C GLY A 440 -44.52 -22.76 -0.86
N GLU A 441 -44.72 -24.03 -0.48
CA GLU A 441 -44.03 -24.65 0.66
C GLU A 441 -42.50 -24.67 0.54
N ASP A 442 -41.96 -24.81 -0.67
CA ASP A 442 -40.50 -24.87 -0.89
C ASP A 442 -39.84 -23.52 -0.71
N MET A 443 -40.48 -22.43 -1.17
CA MET A 443 -39.96 -21.08 -0.96
C MET A 443 -40.05 -20.66 0.50
N ASP A 444 -41.13 -20.99 1.20
CA ASP A 444 -41.25 -20.75 2.65
C ASP A 444 -40.17 -21.51 3.41
N ARG A 445 -39.92 -22.79 3.08
CA ARG A 445 -38.84 -23.59 3.66
C ARG A 445 -37.46 -22.90 3.47
N LEU A 446 -37.19 -22.36 2.27
CA LEU A 446 -35.94 -21.64 1.99
C LEU A 446 -35.84 -20.34 2.81
N ILE A 447 -36.91 -19.55 2.88
CA ILE A 447 -36.99 -18.33 3.68
C ILE A 447 -36.72 -18.63 5.15
N GLN A 448 -37.39 -19.64 5.72
CA GLN A 448 -37.22 -20.09 7.10
C GLN A 448 -35.76 -20.55 7.36
N ALA A 449 -35.18 -21.28 6.44
CA ALA A 449 -33.79 -21.72 6.52
C ALA A 449 -32.83 -20.51 6.50
N ALA A 450 -33.09 -19.52 5.65
CA ALA A 450 -32.28 -18.31 5.58
C ALA A 450 -32.37 -17.51 6.89
N LEU A 451 -33.59 -17.27 7.42
CA LEU A 451 -33.81 -16.53 8.66
C LEU A 451 -33.19 -17.23 9.90
N ARG A 452 -33.19 -18.55 9.92
CA ARG A 452 -32.53 -19.34 11.00
C ARG A 452 -31.01 -19.41 10.86
N SER A 453 -30.49 -19.26 9.64
CA SER A 453 -29.07 -19.39 9.34
C SER A 453 -28.31 -18.09 9.48
N TYR A 454 -28.98 -16.98 9.19
CA TYR A 454 -28.33 -15.68 9.06
C TYR A 454 -29.10 -14.62 9.84
N THR A 455 -28.39 -13.71 10.51
CA THR A 455 -28.97 -12.56 11.23
C THR A 455 -28.72 -11.27 10.46
N GLY A 456 -29.52 -10.23 10.74
CA GLY A 456 -29.37 -8.95 10.08
C GLY A 456 -29.98 -8.85 8.69
N LEU A 457 -30.65 -9.90 8.22
CA LEU A 457 -31.24 -9.98 6.86
C LEU A 457 -32.30 -8.90 6.54
N PHE A 458 -32.80 -8.19 7.52
CA PHE A 458 -33.79 -7.09 7.34
C PHE A 458 -33.16 -5.70 7.45
N THR A 459 -31.92 -5.59 7.88
CA THR A 459 -31.26 -4.31 8.14
C THR A 459 -30.12 -4.03 7.18
N ASP A 460 -29.42 -5.09 6.73
CA ASP A 460 -28.30 -4.97 5.81
C ASP A 460 -28.07 -6.28 5.07
N TYR A 461 -27.25 -6.26 4.00
CA TYR A 461 -26.86 -7.47 3.29
C TYR A 461 -26.07 -8.42 4.18
N ALA A 462 -26.64 -9.58 4.46
CA ALA A 462 -25.91 -10.65 5.13
C ALA A 462 -25.23 -11.57 4.11
N PHE A 463 -24.00 -11.97 4.38
CA PHE A 463 -23.31 -12.98 3.59
C PHE A 463 -23.97 -14.34 3.80
N ILE A 464 -24.34 -15.01 2.70
CA ILE A 464 -24.96 -16.32 2.72
C ILE A 464 -24.13 -17.33 1.91
N SER A 465 -24.41 -18.61 2.13
CA SER A 465 -23.88 -19.72 1.35
C SER A 465 -25.06 -20.57 0.85
N GLU A 466 -25.20 -20.69 -0.45
CA GLU A 466 -26.22 -21.54 -1.09
C GLU A 466 -26.03 -23.01 -0.70
N GLU A 467 -24.79 -23.45 -0.48
CA GLU A 467 -24.48 -24.79 0.00
C GLU A 467 -25.05 -25.03 1.41
N THR A 468 -24.87 -24.07 2.31
CA THR A 468 -25.43 -24.15 3.67
C THR A 468 -26.98 -24.20 3.64
N LEU A 469 -27.60 -23.38 2.78
CA LEU A 469 -29.03 -23.37 2.60
C LEU A 469 -29.53 -24.69 1.96
N ALA A 470 -28.80 -25.23 0.99
CA ALA A 470 -29.09 -26.50 0.35
C ALA A 470 -29.09 -27.67 1.37
N ILE A 471 -28.06 -27.74 2.21
CA ILE A 471 -27.97 -28.75 3.28
C ILE A 471 -29.15 -28.65 4.26
N ARG A 472 -29.54 -27.42 4.64
CA ARG A 472 -30.63 -27.20 5.62
C ARG A 472 -32.04 -27.42 5.07
N THR A 473 -32.20 -27.21 3.78
CA THR A 473 -33.51 -27.36 3.11
C THR A 473 -33.72 -28.73 2.46
N GLY A 474 -32.61 -29.45 2.20
CA GLY A 474 -32.64 -30.68 1.41
C GLY A 474 -32.70 -30.44 -0.10
N PHE A 475 -32.58 -29.20 -0.56
CA PHE A 475 -32.52 -28.82 -1.96
C PHE A 475 -31.10 -28.93 -2.53
N THR A 476 -30.98 -28.97 -3.86
CA THR A 476 -29.68 -28.79 -4.53
C THR A 476 -29.26 -27.30 -4.50
N GLN A 477 -27.97 -27.01 -4.57
CA GLN A 477 -27.47 -25.61 -4.67
C GLN A 477 -28.12 -24.86 -5.85
N ARG A 478 -28.34 -25.53 -6.97
CA ARG A 478 -28.97 -24.94 -8.15
C ARG A 478 -30.43 -24.56 -7.86
N GLN A 479 -31.19 -25.39 -7.16
CA GLN A 479 -32.57 -25.08 -6.76
C GLN A 479 -32.60 -23.88 -5.80
N VAL A 480 -31.71 -23.83 -4.79
CA VAL A 480 -31.58 -22.70 -3.89
C VAL A 480 -31.25 -21.40 -4.67
N TYR A 481 -30.31 -21.47 -5.60
CA TYR A 481 -29.95 -20.32 -6.45
C TYR A 481 -31.15 -19.81 -7.26
N GLU A 482 -31.86 -20.67 -7.96
CA GLU A 482 -33.04 -20.28 -8.78
C GLU A 482 -34.19 -19.74 -7.91
N MET A 483 -34.42 -20.32 -6.74
CA MET A 483 -35.44 -19.83 -5.80
C MET A 483 -35.09 -18.47 -5.21
N LEU A 484 -33.82 -18.23 -4.82
CA LEU A 484 -33.37 -16.91 -4.35
C LEU A 484 -33.49 -15.87 -5.46
N LYS A 485 -33.17 -16.21 -6.69
CA LYS A 485 -33.34 -15.35 -7.86
C LYS A 485 -34.81 -15.02 -8.14
N GLU A 486 -35.69 -15.98 -7.98
CA GLU A 486 -37.15 -15.77 -8.11
C GLU A 486 -37.71 -14.88 -6.99
N LEU A 487 -37.29 -15.07 -5.74
CA LEU A 487 -37.63 -14.19 -4.61
C LEU A 487 -37.12 -12.77 -4.84
N SER A 488 -35.94 -12.63 -5.45
CA SER A 488 -35.38 -11.33 -5.82
C SER A 488 -36.18 -10.65 -6.94
N ARG A 489 -36.62 -11.42 -7.94
CA ARG A 489 -37.49 -10.92 -9.03
C ARG A 489 -38.82 -10.41 -8.49
N ARG A 490 -39.35 -11.08 -7.46
CA ARG A 490 -40.59 -10.67 -6.78
C ARG A 490 -40.40 -9.54 -5.78
N ARG A 491 -39.18 -8.98 -5.65
CA ARG A 491 -38.81 -7.90 -4.72
C ARG A 491 -39.02 -8.26 -3.23
N ILE A 492 -39.05 -9.54 -2.90
CA ILE A 492 -39.13 -10.02 -1.51
C ILE A 492 -37.79 -9.96 -0.84
N VAL A 493 -36.75 -10.31 -1.59
CA VAL A 493 -35.35 -10.20 -1.17
C VAL A 493 -34.52 -9.49 -2.23
N SER A 494 -33.41 -8.92 -1.83
CA SER A 494 -32.33 -8.53 -2.73
C SER A 494 -31.22 -9.56 -2.60
N TYR A 495 -31.04 -10.39 -3.63
CA TYR A 495 -30.09 -11.48 -3.65
C TYR A 495 -28.95 -11.20 -4.62
N ILE A 496 -27.72 -11.24 -4.09
CA ILE A 496 -26.49 -11.07 -4.85
C ILE A 496 -25.76 -12.41 -4.83
N PRO A 497 -25.79 -13.18 -5.94
CA PRO A 497 -25.14 -14.47 -5.99
C PRO A 497 -23.60 -14.34 -5.96
N ARG A 498 -22.93 -15.37 -5.44
CA ARG A 498 -21.47 -15.52 -5.58
C ARG A 498 -21.13 -15.66 -7.07
N LYS A 499 -20.53 -14.63 -7.64
CA LYS A 499 -20.07 -14.65 -9.02
C LYS A 499 -18.70 -13.96 -9.14
N LYS A 500 -17.97 -14.34 -10.18
CA LYS A 500 -16.70 -13.73 -10.58
C LYS A 500 -16.86 -12.42 -11.38
N THR A 501 -18.09 -11.93 -11.53
CA THR A 501 -18.39 -10.69 -12.26
C THR A 501 -18.61 -9.54 -11.29
N PRO A 502 -18.02 -8.35 -11.53
CA PRO A 502 -18.35 -7.13 -10.81
C PRO A 502 -19.85 -6.83 -10.84
N TYR A 503 -20.34 -6.10 -9.86
CA TYR A 503 -21.71 -5.62 -9.85
C TYR A 503 -21.83 -4.20 -9.31
N ILE A 504 -22.95 -3.57 -9.66
CA ILE A 504 -23.32 -2.24 -9.21
C ILE A 504 -24.61 -2.36 -8.38
N ILE A 505 -24.58 -1.79 -7.17
CA ILE A 505 -25.75 -1.61 -6.32
C ILE A 505 -26.07 -0.13 -6.29
N TYR A 506 -27.30 0.24 -6.61
CA TYR A 506 -27.73 1.62 -6.50
C TYR A 506 -28.11 1.92 -5.05
N THR A 507 -27.40 2.87 -4.44
CA THR A 507 -27.62 3.29 -3.05
C THR A 507 -28.62 4.41 -2.94
N ARG A 508 -29.04 4.99 -4.07
CA ARG A 508 -30.06 6.03 -4.20
C ARG A 508 -30.94 5.78 -5.42
N GLU A 509 -32.09 6.45 -5.44
CA GLU A 509 -32.92 6.56 -6.64
C GLU A 509 -32.15 7.26 -7.76
N ARG A 510 -32.48 6.93 -9.01
CA ARG A 510 -31.94 7.61 -10.18
C ARG A 510 -32.25 9.09 -10.12
N VAL A 511 -31.20 9.93 -10.18
CA VAL A 511 -31.33 11.38 -10.29
C VAL A 511 -31.00 11.84 -11.71
N GLU A 512 -31.50 13.01 -12.07
CA GLU A 512 -31.12 13.66 -13.33
C GLU A 512 -29.63 14.02 -13.32
N ASN A 513 -29.02 14.00 -14.48
CA ASN A 513 -27.59 14.27 -14.67
C ASN A 513 -27.14 15.63 -14.11
N ASN A 514 -27.99 16.66 -14.26
CA ASN A 514 -27.79 18.03 -13.73
C ASN A 514 -27.89 18.10 -12.20
N ARG A 515 -28.54 17.14 -11.56
CA ARG A 515 -28.68 17.05 -10.09
C ARG A 515 -27.62 16.16 -9.44
N LEU A 516 -26.77 15.52 -10.26
CA LEU A 516 -25.68 14.70 -9.75
C LEU A 516 -24.60 15.61 -9.17
N ASN A 517 -24.52 15.67 -7.85
CA ASN A 517 -23.55 16.46 -7.11
C ASN A 517 -22.38 15.60 -6.63
N ILE A 518 -21.17 15.91 -7.09
CA ILE A 518 -19.94 15.27 -6.64
C ILE A 518 -19.26 16.25 -5.66
N PRO A 519 -19.21 15.93 -4.36
CA PRO A 519 -18.65 16.82 -3.35
C PRO A 519 -17.18 17.15 -3.62
N PRO A 520 -16.70 18.38 -3.31
CA PRO A 520 -15.30 18.77 -3.47
C PRO A 520 -14.33 17.82 -2.75
N ALA A 521 -14.69 17.33 -1.58
CA ALA A 521 -13.89 16.36 -0.82
C ALA A 521 -13.70 15.02 -1.54
N VAL A 522 -14.62 14.64 -2.42
CA VAL A 522 -14.56 13.40 -3.22
C VAL A 522 -13.76 13.59 -4.50
N TYR A 523 -13.80 14.75 -5.11
CA TYR A 523 -13.18 14.96 -6.42
C TYR A 523 -12.04 15.99 -6.38
N GLU A 524 -12.32 17.30 -6.19
CA GLU A 524 -11.33 18.37 -6.33
C GLU A 524 -10.15 18.21 -5.38
N GLU A 525 -10.42 17.99 -4.10
CA GLU A 525 -9.37 17.87 -3.08
C GLU A 525 -8.54 16.61 -3.28
N ARG A 526 -9.16 15.52 -3.72
CA ARG A 526 -8.44 14.27 -4.01
C ARG A 526 -7.63 14.37 -5.29
N LYS A 527 -8.17 15.02 -6.34
CA LYS A 527 -7.45 15.29 -7.59
C LYS A 527 -6.21 16.13 -7.31
N ALA A 528 -6.37 17.25 -6.60
CA ALA A 528 -5.25 18.13 -6.25
C ALA A 528 -4.15 17.40 -5.46
N ARG A 529 -4.52 16.57 -4.47
CA ARG A 529 -3.57 15.74 -3.72
C ARG A 529 -2.85 14.73 -4.59
N TYR A 530 -3.57 14.07 -5.50
CA TYR A 530 -2.98 13.13 -6.43
C TYR A 530 -2.00 13.81 -7.39
N GLU A 531 -2.36 14.99 -7.90
CA GLU A 531 -1.48 15.82 -8.73
C GLU A 531 -0.19 16.23 -7.99
N GLN A 532 -0.30 16.63 -6.72
CA GLN A 532 0.86 16.96 -5.89
C GLN A 532 1.80 15.75 -5.70
N ARG A 533 1.26 14.54 -5.48
CA ARG A 533 2.06 13.32 -5.35
C ARG A 533 2.78 12.97 -6.65
N ILE A 534 2.07 13.04 -7.78
CA ILE A 534 2.67 12.83 -9.10
C ILE A 534 3.79 13.84 -9.35
N LYS A 535 3.55 15.12 -9.02
CA LYS A 535 4.56 16.18 -9.13
C LYS A 535 5.79 15.88 -8.28
N ALA A 536 5.62 15.55 -7.01
CA ALA A 536 6.72 15.21 -6.11
C ALA A 536 7.53 14.01 -6.62
N MET A 537 6.86 12.97 -7.14
CA MET A 537 7.53 11.80 -7.71
C MET A 537 8.35 12.17 -8.96
N LEU A 538 7.80 13.01 -9.84
CA LEU A 538 8.52 13.50 -11.02
C LEU A 538 9.72 14.37 -10.64
N GLU A 539 9.58 15.29 -9.68
CA GLU A 539 10.67 16.08 -9.14
C GLU A 539 11.77 15.20 -8.56
N TYR A 540 11.40 14.14 -7.85
CA TYR A 540 12.36 13.19 -7.30
C TYR A 540 13.19 12.49 -8.37
N VAL A 541 12.56 11.98 -9.43
CA VAL A 541 13.28 11.19 -10.46
C VAL A 541 14.06 12.07 -11.44
N THR A 542 13.61 13.29 -11.68
CA THR A 542 14.29 14.22 -12.61
C THR A 542 15.34 15.10 -11.94
N ASN A 543 15.38 15.13 -10.60
CA ASN A 543 16.40 15.89 -9.89
C ASN A 543 17.78 15.27 -10.10
N ASP A 544 18.77 16.11 -10.32
CA ASP A 544 20.17 15.73 -10.56
C ASP A 544 21.17 16.45 -9.63
N THR A 545 20.70 17.28 -8.71
CA THR A 545 21.53 18.14 -7.85
C THR A 545 21.42 17.79 -6.37
N ALA A 546 20.23 17.47 -5.87
CA ALA A 546 20.02 17.19 -4.45
C ALA A 546 20.20 15.70 -4.12
N CYS A 547 20.67 15.41 -2.91
CA CYS A 547 20.79 14.06 -2.40
C CYS A 547 19.43 13.35 -2.34
N ARG A 548 19.32 12.13 -2.90
CA ARG A 548 18.07 11.34 -2.95
C ARG A 548 17.51 11.07 -1.57
N SER A 549 18.34 10.66 -0.62
CA SER A 549 17.91 10.40 0.77
C SER A 549 17.37 11.67 1.42
N ARG A 550 18.07 12.81 1.28
CA ARG A 550 17.62 14.10 1.83
C ARG A 550 16.28 14.54 1.26
N MET A 551 16.04 14.34 -0.05
CA MET A 551 14.72 14.63 -0.66
C MET A 551 13.60 13.80 -0.04
N LEU A 552 13.83 12.49 0.19
CA LEU A 552 12.84 11.60 0.83
C LEU A 552 12.58 12.04 2.28
N LEU A 553 13.61 12.31 3.07
CA LEU A 553 13.49 12.76 4.45
C LEU A 553 12.72 14.08 4.54
N HIS A 554 13.05 15.03 3.66
CA HIS A 554 12.34 16.32 3.60
C HIS A 554 10.86 16.16 3.25
N TYR A 555 10.54 15.25 2.33
CA TYR A 555 9.13 14.95 1.97
C TYR A 555 8.32 14.46 3.18
N PHE A 556 8.91 13.70 4.08
CA PHE A 556 8.29 13.24 5.33
C PHE A 556 8.43 14.23 6.49
N GLY A 557 8.88 15.46 6.23
CA GLY A 557 9.01 16.52 7.22
C GLY A 557 10.21 16.38 8.14
N GLU A 558 11.21 15.56 7.78
CA GLU A 558 12.46 15.42 8.51
C GLU A 558 13.54 16.34 7.89
N GLN A 559 14.09 17.22 8.70
CA GLN A 559 15.21 18.07 8.28
C GLN A 559 16.52 17.33 8.52
N ASN A 560 17.24 17.04 7.44
CA ASN A 560 18.58 16.48 7.48
C ASN A 560 19.51 17.36 6.66
N GLU A 561 20.56 17.86 7.29
CA GLU A 561 21.55 18.75 6.65
C GLU A 561 22.62 17.95 5.89
N HIS A 562 22.71 16.63 6.13
CA HIS A 562 23.77 15.81 5.56
C HIS A 562 23.34 15.06 4.31
N ASP A 563 24.23 15.06 3.31
CA ASP A 563 24.08 14.22 2.13
C ASP A 563 24.47 12.78 2.45
N CYS A 564 23.73 11.80 1.97
CA CYS A 564 23.95 10.38 2.29
C CYS A 564 25.29 9.81 1.77
N GLY A 565 25.93 10.48 0.84
CA GLY A 565 27.22 10.10 0.26
C GLY A 565 27.20 8.83 -0.63
N GLN A 566 26.05 8.19 -0.82
CA GLN A 566 25.93 6.86 -1.47
C GLN A 566 24.89 6.77 -2.59
N CYS A 567 24.02 7.76 -2.75
CA CYS A 567 23.07 7.81 -3.86
C CYS A 567 23.78 8.23 -5.16
N ASP A 568 23.08 8.02 -6.30
CA ASP A 568 23.58 8.39 -7.63
C ASP A 568 24.04 9.87 -7.71
N THR A 569 23.25 10.79 -7.14
CA THR A 569 23.56 12.23 -7.13
C THR A 569 24.81 12.54 -6.31
N CYS A 570 24.92 12.01 -5.08
CA CYS A 570 26.10 12.23 -4.23
C CYS A 570 27.38 11.69 -4.87
N LEU A 571 27.32 10.48 -5.48
CA LEU A 571 28.46 9.87 -6.13
C LEU A 571 28.88 10.68 -7.38
N ARG A 572 27.94 11.14 -8.18
CA ARG A 572 28.19 11.97 -9.35
C ARG A 572 28.82 13.31 -8.97
N LEU A 573 28.29 14.00 -7.94
CA LEU A 573 28.84 15.26 -7.46
C LEU A 573 30.26 15.08 -6.90
N ARG A 574 30.50 14.00 -6.16
CA ARG A 574 31.86 13.69 -5.66
C ARG A 574 32.82 13.46 -6.81
N HIS A 575 32.40 12.68 -7.83
CA HIS A 575 33.24 12.42 -9.00
C HIS A 575 33.55 13.74 -9.74
N LYS A 576 32.54 14.59 -9.95
CA LYS A 576 32.73 15.91 -10.57
C LYS A 576 33.72 16.78 -9.80
N ILE A 577 33.58 16.90 -8.48
CA ILE A 577 34.50 17.66 -7.63
C ILE A 577 35.93 17.10 -7.71
N THR A 578 36.07 15.77 -7.76
CA THR A 578 37.39 15.13 -7.88
C THR A 578 38.02 15.40 -9.24
N THR A 579 37.20 15.32 -10.31
CA THR A 579 37.64 15.61 -11.69
C THR A 579 38.00 17.09 -11.83
N ASP A 580 37.19 18.02 -11.29
CA ASP A 580 37.47 19.47 -11.32
C ASP A 580 38.77 19.79 -10.56
N LYS A 581 38.97 19.21 -9.37
CA LYS A 581 40.24 19.39 -8.61
C LYS A 581 41.46 18.82 -9.33
N GLN A 582 41.28 17.69 -10.04
CA GLN A 582 42.36 17.12 -10.86
C GLN A 582 42.62 17.99 -12.09
N ALA A 583 41.56 18.53 -12.71
CA ALA A 583 41.70 19.48 -13.83
C ALA A 583 42.39 20.77 -13.43
N ASP A 584 42.02 21.38 -12.29
CA ASP A 584 42.71 22.58 -11.75
C ASP A 584 44.17 22.30 -11.46
N SER A 585 44.50 21.16 -10.85
CA SER A 585 45.88 20.74 -10.61
C SER A 585 46.63 20.49 -11.93
N LEU A 586 45.93 19.88 -12.92
CA LEU A 586 46.47 19.62 -14.25
C LEU A 586 46.65 20.92 -15.06
N SER A 587 45.71 21.85 -14.95
CA SER A 587 45.81 23.19 -15.56
C SER A 587 47.04 23.95 -15.10
N GLY A 588 47.31 23.92 -13.79
CA GLY A 588 48.53 24.51 -13.22
C GLY A 588 49.81 23.87 -13.80
N ARG A 589 49.85 22.54 -13.94
CA ARG A 589 50.97 21.79 -14.53
C ARG A 589 51.12 22.09 -16.03
N VAL A 590 50.01 22.22 -16.77
CA VAL A 590 50.00 22.62 -18.18
C VAL A 590 50.56 24.00 -18.36
N LEU A 591 50.14 25.00 -17.58
CA LEU A 591 50.68 26.36 -17.61
C LEU A 591 52.18 26.39 -17.29
N HIS A 592 52.60 25.60 -16.31
CA HIS A 592 54.04 25.50 -15.98
C HIS A 592 54.87 24.95 -17.14
N CYS A 593 54.39 23.87 -17.80
CA CYS A 593 55.06 23.30 -18.99
C CYS A 593 55.08 24.26 -20.18
N LEU A 594 54.03 25.06 -20.36
CA LEU A 594 53.92 26.04 -21.44
C LEU A 594 54.60 27.38 -21.15
N SER A 595 55.03 27.63 -19.91
CA SER A 595 55.65 28.91 -19.51
C SER A 595 57.01 29.17 -20.21
N GLY A 596 57.69 28.15 -20.70
CA GLY A 596 58.97 28.27 -21.37
C GLY A 596 58.98 27.92 -22.86
N HIS A 597 58.01 27.15 -23.33
CA HIS A 597 58.02 26.55 -24.68
C HIS A 597 56.58 26.30 -25.18
N SER A 598 56.38 26.40 -26.50
CA SER A 598 55.15 25.94 -27.16
C SER A 598 55.23 24.46 -27.37
N LEU A 599 54.21 23.70 -26.95
CA LEU A 599 54.17 22.22 -27.07
C LEU A 599 52.93 21.78 -27.85
N THR A 600 53.04 20.64 -28.53
CA THR A 600 51.86 19.99 -29.11
C THR A 600 51.07 19.27 -28.02
N PRO A 601 49.76 19.06 -28.17
CA PRO A 601 48.98 18.30 -27.18
C PRO A 601 49.54 16.90 -26.89
N ALA A 602 50.13 16.25 -27.90
CA ALA A 602 50.73 14.94 -27.74
C ALA A 602 52.01 14.98 -26.89
N ALA A 603 52.91 15.93 -27.18
CA ALA A 603 54.12 16.10 -26.40
C ALA A 603 53.83 16.52 -24.94
N LEU A 604 52.75 17.27 -24.74
CA LEU A 604 52.30 17.68 -23.41
C LEU A 604 51.73 16.47 -22.63
N ALA A 605 50.98 15.57 -23.30
CA ALA A 605 50.47 14.34 -22.69
C ALA A 605 51.63 13.42 -22.20
N ASP A 606 52.64 13.25 -23.05
CA ASP A 606 53.81 12.41 -22.76
C ASP A 606 54.64 13.05 -21.59
N GLN A 607 54.77 14.34 -21.55
CA GLN A 607 55.54 15.05 -20.52
C GLN A 607 54.81 15.07 -19.15
N LEU A 608 53.48 15.15 -19.17
CA LEU A 608 52.66 15.17 -17.96
C LEU A 608 52.29 13.79 -17.44
N LEU A 609 52.50 12.73 -18.23
CA LEU A 609 52.11 11.34 -17.94
C LEU A 609 50.65 11.21 -17.55
N VAL A 610 49.75 11.84 -18.33
CA VAL A 610 48.31 11.92 -18.04
C VAL A 610 47.55 11.29 -19.19
N GLU A 611 46.38 10.70 -18.88
CA GLU A 611 45.49 10.15 -19.88
C GLU A 611 45.05 11.21 -20.91
N LYS A 612 45.09 10.85 -22.20
CA LYS A 612 44.85 11.76 -23.31
C LYS A 612 43.47 12.43 -23.25
N ASP A 613 42.47 11.71 -22.79
CA ASP A 613 41.09 12.21 -22.70
C ASP A 613 40.93 13.29 -21.64
N LEU A 614 41.53 13.09 -20.45
CA LEU A 614 41.53 14.06 -19.35
C LEU A 614 42.32 15.34 -19.73
N LEU A 615 43.46 15.15 -20.39
CA LEU A 615 44.25 16.30 -20.88
C LEU A 615 43.48 17.08 -21.96
N ALA A 616 42.81 16.38 -22.90
CA ALA A 616 42.03 17.02 -23.95
C ALA A 616 40.87 17.87 -23.40
N GLU A 617 40.19 17.37 -22.37
CA GLU A 617 39.11 18.09 -21.69
C GLU A 617 39.64 19.32 -20.94
N THR A 618 40.73 19.16 -20.20
CA THR A 618 41.42 20.27 -19.52
C THR A 618 41.91 21.35 -20.50
N LEU A 619 42.50 20.97 -21.62
CA LEU A 619 42.94 21.91 -22.66
C LEU A 619 41.80 22.67 -23.31
N ARG A 620 40.62 22.01 -23.55
CA ARG A 620 39.44 22.68 -24.07
C ARG A 620 38.95 23.74 -23.07
N GLN A 621 38.82 23.39 -21.81
CA GLN A 621 38.41 24.32 -20.75
C GLN A 621 39.36 25.50 -20.65
N MET A 622 40.69 25.29 -20.66
CA MET A 622 41.70 26.35 -20.62
C MET A 622 41.66 27.25 -21.87
N MET A 623 41.28 26.72 -23.05
CA MET A 623 41.04 27.49 -24.27
C MET A 623 39.78 28.36 -24.15
N ASP A 624 38.68 27.77 -23.64
CA ASP A 624 37.40 28.47 -23.41
C ASP A 624 37.58 29.60 -22.40
N ASP A 625 38.36 29.38 -21.33
CA ASP A 625 38.75 30.35 -20.31
C ASP A 625 39.82 31.37 -20.81
N LYS A 626 40.22 31.26 -22.08
CA LYS A 626 41.20 32.13 -22.72
C LYS A 626 42.57 32.14 -22.04
N GLN A 627 42.94 31.10 -21.33
CA GLN A 627 44.25 30.96 -20.67
C GLN A 627 45.34 30.52 -21.65
N ILE A 628 44.96 29.67 -22.61
CA ILE A 628 45.85 29.17 -23.66
C ILE A 628 45.18 29.31 -25.05
N PHE A 629 45.97 29.26 -26.09
CA PHE A 629 45.49 29.23 -27.47
C PHE A 629 46.36 28.32 -28.34
N THR A 630 45.82 27.92 -29.48
CA THR A 630 46.55 27.07 -30.45
C THR A 630 47.03 27.91 -31.60
N HIS A 631 48.31 27.85 -31.92
CA HIS A 631 48.89 28.46 -33.11
C HIS A 631 49.78 27.44 -33.83
N ASN A 632 49.50 27.16 -35.10
CA ASN A 632 50.21 26.13 -35.91
C ASN A 632 50.29 24.76 -35.25
N GLY A 633 49.22 24.31 -34.55
CA GLY A 633 49.18 23.03 -33.86
C GLY A 633 49.91 22.97 -32.52
N MET A 634 50.48 24.11 -32.09
CA MET A 634 51.18 24.25 -30.80
C MET A 634 50.34 25.03 -29.82
N LEU A 635 50.32 24.61 -28.56
CA LEU A 635 49.68 25.26 -27.44
C LEU A 635 50.60 26.37 -26.88
N GLN A 636 50.01 27.52 -26.63
CA GLN A 636 50.72 28.70 -26.05
C GLN A 636 49.85 29.38 -24.99
N ILE A 637 50.53 29.95 -23.97
CA ILE A 637 49.86 30.76 -22.96
C ILE A 637 49.46 32.10 -23.56
N ARG A 638 48.25 32.52 -23.31
CA ARG A 638 47.76 33.84 -23.71
C ARG A 638 48.31 34.87 -22.70
N LYS A 639 49.21 35.79 -23.17
CA LYS A 639 49.76 36.88 -22.35
C LYS A 639 48.70 37.93 -22.05
#